data_355222a81596df9737ec9c1680a1a469
#
_entry.id   355222a81596df9737ec9c1680a1a469
#
_cell.length_a   1.000
_cell.length_b   1.000
_cell.length_c   1.000
_cell.angle_alpha   90.00
_cell.angle_beta   90.00
_cell.angle_gamma   90.00
#
_symmetry.space_group_name_H-M   'P 1'
#
loop_
_entity.id
_entity.type
_entity.pdbx_description
1 polymer ?
#
loop_
_entity_poly.entity_id
_entity_poly.type
_entity_poly.pdbx_seq_one_letter_code
_entity_poly.pdbx_strand_id
1 'polypeptide(L)'
;MKPYLISLLAAAVCAAQPVITDLQPRGAQKGRPFTLSVIGRDLGEGARIESTLPATFTPLGPEKGVMGASFLVELSADPAVGVYPIRVVTPLGISNVQLFSIGAFPEFTEDESRRGALPNTNDTIETAQPLPSGPLTMNGKLAGPERDFYRLSAKAGEKRVIEVEARRCGSAIDPVIELQDSAGKVLARSEDAPLLGLDARLDFTFPRDGYYYVVLHDARYSTQAANFYRLKIGSYSYPQEVFPLGGRRGETVQVSLGSQKITADLRNVPKDARQIFLNLPDSPALPVPFAVGDAPEVLSPVTTALAVPVTVNGRLAQPGQSDRYQVQVTPGEPLTFRIQARELGTSKLMAVISVFDAKGTKLAQAGDEPLAEDVYNVNQSRTAGDPEIVLAAPSDARTLTVAVEDLARRGGAAYGYRLLVHQGAQDIRVIVNTPYVNVPAGGSIAVPVAVERHGYDGDVHLRVANAPEGLHVEGGTVVGLPPITEAYRTRNSPGILILTADAGARLDGAPLVVEGVAELPGGSQIVRRADGPGMMVGVTGATQQGSVDRQRPVTAPWLGMQLPAGITKPPSATLEVAMLERKRMEEGDQMTFRWKWTPRDPNQMFPKSVNADLVGAADIRVIDAKADPKDRTAGTFIITTTKLTRPAKYDLYISGRLTVDAQQEIIVSRPIPVEVMEVGSASAKTDSNR
;
A
#
# COMPACT_ATOMS: atom_id res chain seq x y z
N MET A 1 -26.05 -18.90 -13.38
CA MET A 1 -25.46 -17.56 -13.36
C MET A 1 -23.96 -17.71 -13.59
N LYS A 2 -23.47 -17.29 -14.78
CA LYS A 2 -22.03 -17.33 -15.08
C LYS A 2 -21.36 -16.15 -14.38
N PRO A 3 -20.25 -16.33 -13.66
CA PRO A 3 -19.52 -15.21 -13.08
C PRO A 3 -18.91 -14.40 -14.23
N TYR A 4 -19.22 -13.11 -14.26
CA TYR A 4 -18.60 -12.18 -15.18
C TYR A 4 -17.15 -11.98 -14.75
N LEU A 5 -16.21 -12.34 -15.60
CA LEU A 5 -14.80 -11.99 -15.49
C LEU A 5 -14.70 -10.46 -15.70
N ILE A 6 -14.56 -9.71 -14.62
CA ILE A 6 -14.05 -8.34 -14.68
C ILE A 6 -12.57 -8.49 -15.01
N SER A 7 -12.19 -8.09 -16.22
CA SER A 7 -10.79 -8.11 -16.65
C SER A 7 -9.99 -7.17 -15.77
N LEU A 8 -9.15 -7.74 -14.90
CA LEU A 8 -8.14 -6.99 -14.17
C LEU A 8 -7.24 -6.28 -15.18
N LEU A 9 -7.19 -4.95 -15.12
CA LEU A 9 -6.03 -4.22 -15.59
C LEU A 9 -4.86 -4.54 -14.63
N ALA A 10 -4.23 -5.69 -14.85
CA ALA A 10 -2.90 -5.89 -14.33
C ALA A 10 -2.03 -4.82 -14.99
N ALA A 11 -1.34 -4.01 -14.19
CA ALA A 11 -0.35 -3.06 -14.69
C ALA A 11 0.56 -3.80 -15.68
N ALA A 12 0.33 -3.58 -16.97
CA ALA A 12 1.09 -4.24 -18.00
C ALA A 12 2.48 -3.64 -18.02
N VAL A 13 3.44 -4.48 -17.98
CA VAL A 13 4.83 -4.13 -18.15
C VAL A 13 5.05 -3.78 -19.59
N CYS A 14 5.21 -2.49 -19.86
CA CYS A 14 5.83 -2.03 -21.10
C CYS A 14 7.20 -2.69 -21.27
N ALA A 15 7.52 -3.05 -22.48
CA ALA A 15 8.84 -3.52 -22.88
C ALA A 15 9.93 -2.53 -22.39
N ALA A 16 10.97 -3.04 -21.77
CA ALA A 16 12.14 -2.26 -21.33
C ALA A 16 11.87 -1.18 -20.26
N GLN A 17 11.15 -1.50 -19.20
CA GLN A 17 11.11 -0.66 -18.00
C GLN A 17 12.17 -1.13 -16.99
N PRO A 18 12.81 -0.21 -16.23
CA PRO A 18 13.75 -0.59 -15.20
C PRO A 18 13.06 -1.41 -14.10
N VAL A 19 13.69 -2.52 -13.73
CA VAL A 19 13.20 -3.41 -12.66
C VAL A 19 14.33 -3.77 -11.74
N ILE A 20 14.18 -3.50 -10.45
CA ILE A 20 15.08 -3.96 -9.41
C ILE A 20 14.63 -5.33 -8.91
N THR A 21 15.50 -6.32 -8.96
CA THR A 21 15.25 -7.66 -8.42
C THR A 21 15.95 -7.86 -7.07
N ASP A 22 17.11 -7.22 -6.86
CA ASP A 22 17.86 -7.32 -5.61
C ASP A 22 18.67 -6.06 -5.32
N LEU A 23 19.04 -5.85 -4.05
CA LEU A 23 20.01 -4.86 -3.59
C LEU A 23 21.13 -5.58 -2.84
N GLN A 24 22.37 -5.18 -3.05
CA GLN A 24 23.52 -5.72 -2.33
C GLN A 24 24.47 -4.59 -1.90
N PRO A 25 24.68 -4.44 -0.57
CA PRO A 25 23.99 -5.15 0.53
C PRO A 25 22.51 -4.74 0.68
N ARG A 26 21.76 -5.40 1.55
CA ARG A 26 20.38 -5.03 1.90
C ARG A 26 20.28 -3.95 2.97
N GLY A 27 21.39 -3.54 3.53
CA GLY A 27 21.51 -2.44 4.49
C GLY A 27 22.96 -2.05 4.70
N ALA A 28 23.15 -0.95 5.43
CA ALA A 28 24.47 -0.43 5.75
C ALA A 28 24.50 0.17 7.15
N GLN A 29 25.72 0.23 7.72
CA GLN A 29 25.96 0.94 8.96
C GLN A 29 25.95 2.46 8.72
N LYS A 30 25.21 3.20 9.57
CA LYS A 30 25.23 4.66 9.52
C LYS A 30 26.65 5.23 9.73
N GLY A 31 26.91 6.40 9.16
CA GLY A 31 28.18 7.12 9.34
C GLY A 31 29.35 6.59 8.50
N ARG A 32 29.12 5.66 7.58
CA ARG A 32 30.15 5.15 6.66
C ARG A 32 29.67 5.14 5.22
N PRO A 33 30.51 5.50 4.25
CA PRO A 33 30.21 5.28 2.84
C PRO A 33 30.19 3.79 2.53
N PHE A 34 29.40 3.40 1.53
CA PHE A 34 29.31 2.02 1.06
C PHE A 34 28.99 1.95 -0.43
N THR A 35 29.29 0.82 -1.05
CA THR A 35 28.85 0.55 -2.42
C THR A 35 27.51 -0.16 -2.39
N LEU A 36 26.53 0.34 -3.16
CA LEU A 36 25.24 -0.27 -3.38
C LEU A 36 25.18 -0.81 -4.80
N SER A 37 25.11 -2.13 -4.95
CA SER A 37 24.82 -2.78 -6.21
C SER A 37 23.31 -3.00 -6.33
N VAL A 38 22.72 -2.40 -7.36
CA VAL A 38 21.31 -2.55 -7.71
C VAL A 38 21.21 -3.56 -8.83
N ILE A 39 20.71 -4.75 -8.53
CA ILE A 39 20.62 -5.87 -9.47
C ILE A 39 19.24 -5.85 -10.11
N GLY A 40 19.18 -6.05 -11.42
CA GLY A 40 17.92 -6.05 -12.14
C GLY A 40 18.08 -5.97 -13.63
N ARG A 41 17.06 -5.51 -14.33
CA ARG A 41 17.08 -5.35 -15.79
C ARG A 41 16.73 -3.91 -16.16
N ASP A 42 17.20 -3.50 -17.34
CA ASP A 42 16.97 -2.17 -17.90
C ASP A 42 17.43 -1.02 -16.97
N LEU A 43 18.45 -1.29 -16.15
CA LEU A 43 19.08 -0.35 -15.22
C LEU A 43 20.35 0.30 -15.82
N GLY A 44 20.40 0.46 -17.14
CA GLY A 44 21.60 0.83 -17.90
C GLY A 44 22.04 2.28 -17.76
N GLU A 45 22.51 2.83 -18.87
CA GLU A 45 23.08 4.18 -18.95
C GLU A 45 22.09 5.26 -18.47
N GLY A 46 22.58 6.25 -17.71
CA GLY A 46 21.77 7.31 -17.15
C GLY A 46 20.95 6.93 -15.92
N ALA A 47 21.19 5.74 -15.34
CA ALA A 47 20.55 5.32 -14.10
C ALA A 47 20.92 6.24 -12.94
N ARG A 48 19.91 6.68 -12.19
CA ARG A 48 20.05 7.43 -10.94
C ARG A 48 19.13 6.88 -9.87
N ILE A 49 19.51 7.01 -8.62
CA ILE A 49 18.69 6.57 -7.49
C ILE A 49 17.69 7.68 -7.12
N GLU A 50 16.43 7.27 -6.90
CA GLU A 50 15.39 8.02 -6.21
C GLU A 50 15.17 7.38 -4.84
N SER A 51 15.35 8.17 -3.77
CA SER A 51 15.23 7.71 -2.38
C SER A 51 15.00 8.88 -1.43
N THR A 52 14.35 8.59 -0.29
CA THR A 52 14.27 9.50 0.85
C THR A 52 15.47 9.39 1.80
N LEU A 53 16.41 8.48 1.52
CA LEU A 53 17.67 8.40 2.27
C LEU A 53 18.49 9.67 2.03
N PRO A 54 18.89 10.42 3.09
CA PRO A 54 19.71 11.62 2.93
C PRO A 54 21.15 11.22 2.58
N ALA A 55 21.39 11.00 1.30
CA ALA A 55 22.66 10.52 0.74
C ALA A 55 22.92 11.06 -0.66
N THR A 56 24.19 11.11 -1.03
CA THR A 56 24.64 11.28 -2.42
C THR A 56 24.87 9.90 -3.02
N PHE A 57 24.33 9.66 -4.21
CA PHE A 57 24.48 8.43 -4.96
C PHE A 57 25.31 8.71 -6.21
N THR A 58 26.58 8.30 -6.20
CA THR A 58 27.50 8.50 -7.32
C THR A 58 27.59 7.21 -8.14
N PRO A 59 27.18 7.20 -9.43
CA PRO A 59 27.29 6.02 -10.26
C PRO A 59 28.74 5.56 -10.42
N LEU A 60 29.00 4.27 -10.26
CA LEU A 60 30.33 3.65 -10.44
C LEU A 60 30.51 3.01 -11.83
N GLY A 61 29.47 3.07 -12.67
CA GLY A 61 29.45 2.42 -13.98
C GLY A 61 29.01 0.96 -13.94
N PRO A 62 28.93 0.29 -15.10
CA PRO A 62 28.51 -1.10 -15.18
C PRO A 62 29.60 -2.03 -14.60
N GLU A 63 29.22 -2.85 -13.67
CA GLU A 63 30.08 -3.90 -13.13
C GLU A 63 30.09 -5.11 -14.09
N LYS A 64 31.29 -5.60 -14.43
CA LYS A 64 31.43 -6.74 -15.35
C LYS A 64 30.78 -7.99 -14.77
N GLY A 65 29.76 -8.53 -15.46
CA GLY A 65 29.08 -9.77 -15.08
C GLY A 65 27.88 -9.59 -14.19
N VAL A 66 27.52 -8.36 -13.76
CA VAL A 66 26.31 -8.06 -13.01
C VAL A 66 25.32 -7.34 -13.91
N MET A 67 24.11 -7.91 -14.06
CA MET A 67 23.02 -7.17 -14.69
C MET A 67 22.47 -6.17 -13.69
N GLY A 68 22.89 -4.89 -13.80
CA GLY A 68 22.48 -3.86 -12.85
C GLY A 68 23.31 -2.58 -12.95
N ALA A 69 23.24 -1.78 -11.90
CA ALA A 69 24.00 -0.56 -11.73
C ALA A 69 24.58 -0.49 -10.31
N SER A 70 25.81 0.03 -10.18
CA SER A 70 26.47 0.20 -8.88
C SER A 70 26.66 1.68 -8.55
N PHE A 71 26.51 2.02 -7.28
CA PHE A 71 26.62 3.39 -6.78
C PHE A 71 27.50 3.44 -5.53
N LEU A 72 28.40 4.43 -5.47
CA LEU A 72 28.97 4.84 -4.19
C LEU A 72 27.92 5.68 -3.46
N VAL A 73 27.61 5.30 -2.21
CA VAL A 73 26.63 5.98 -1.37
C VAL A 73 27.35 6.67 -0.21
N GLU A 74 27.23 7.99 -0.17
CA GLU A 74 27.77 8.83 0.89
C GLU A 74 26.62 9.51 1.61
N LEU A 75 26.47 9.20 2.91
CA LEU A 75 25.41 9.77 3.73
C LEU A 75 25.68 11.26 3.99
N SER A 76 24.78 12.13 3.58
CA SER A 76 24.93 13.60 3.70
C SER A 76 24.67 14.14 5.11
N ALA A 77 24.02 13.35 5.96
CA ALA A 77 23.78 13.63 7.36
C ALA A 77 23.82 12.32 8.15
N ASP A 78 23.78 12.36 9.48
CA ASP A 78 23.59 11.15 10.30
C ASP A 78 22.11 10.71 10.20
N PRO A 79 21.75 9.80 9.25
CA PRO A 79 20.38 9.41 9.05
C PRO A 79 19.87 8.65 10.27
N ALA A 80 18.59 8.75 10.54
CA ALA A 80 17.96 7.90 11.53
C ALA A 80 18.13 6.41 11.14
N VAL A 81 18.29 5.55 12.13
CA VAL A 81 18.10 4.11 11.94
C VAL A 81 16.69 3.91 11.37
N GLY A 82 16.56 3.18 10.26
CA GLY A 82 15.29 3.04 9.59
C GLY A 82 15.39 2.35 8.25
N VAL A 83 14.24 2.27 7.59
CA VAL A 83 14.08 1.64 6.29
C VAL A 83 13.74 2.71 5.26
N TYR A 84 14.48 2.74 4.17
CA TYR A 84 14.39 3.75 3.12
C TYR A 84 14.05 3.12 1.77
N PRO A 85 13.20 3.75 0.96
CA PRO A 85 12.90 3.27 -0.38
C PRO A 85 14.07 3.53 -1.33
N ILE A 86 14.36 2.57 -2.19
CA ILE A 86 15.29 2.70 -3.31
C ILE A 86 14.55 2.41 -4.60
N ARG A 87 14.60 3.34 -5.54
CA ARG A 87 14.14 3.19 -6.92
C ARG A 87 15.24 3.64 -7.86
N VAL A 88 15.20 3.12 -9.08
CA VAL A 88 16.08 3.59 -10.17
C VAL A 88 15.24 4.31 -11.21
N VAL A 89 15.66 5.49 -11.57
CA VAL A 89 15.11 6.27 -12.68
C VAL A 89 16.11 6.22 -13.84
N THR A 90 15.60 5.88 -15.01
CA THR A 90 16.37 5.82 -16.27
C THR A 90 15.60 6.55 -17.37
N PRO A 91 16.16 6.76 -18.56
CA PRO A 91 15.40 7.22 -19.72
C PRO A 91 14.25 6.26 -20.14
N LEU A 92 14.18 5.07 -19.55
CA LEU A 92 13.12 4.09 -19.79
C LEU A 92 12.02 4.08 -18.72
N GLY A 93 12.06 5.02 -17.76
CA GLY A 93 11.08 5.17 -16.70
C GLY A 93 11.65 4.98 -15.30
N ILE A 94 10.75 4.74 -14.34
CA ILE A 94 11.07 4.46 -12.93
C ILE A 94 10.84 2.98 -12.62
N SER A 95 11.68 2.41 -11.76
CA SER A 95 11.59 1.01 -11.32
C SER A 95 10.55 0.82 -10.21
N ASN A 96 10.25 -0.45 -9.91
CA ASN A 96 9.67 -0.85 -8.64
C ASN A 96 10.57 -0.42 -7.48
N VAL A 97 9.98 -0.31 -6.28
CA VAL A 97 10.70 0.01 -5.05
C VAL A 97 11.34 -1.24 -4.45
N GLN A 98 12.55 -1.07 -3.89
CA GLN A 98 13.15 -1.99 -2.92
C GLN A 98 13.44 -1.23 -1.64
N LEU A 99 13.39 -1.92 -0.50
CA LEU A 99 13.69 -1.33 0.80
C LEU A 99 15.16 -1.57 1.16
N PHE A 100 15.77 -0.53 1.72
CA PHE A 100 17.15 -0.52 2.19
C PHE A 100 17.21 -0.08 3.64
N SER A 101 17.89 -0.83 4.50
CA SER A 101 17.93 -0.54 5.93
C SER A 101 19.23 0.17 6.33
N ILE A 102 19.12 1.28 7.04
CA ILE A 102 20.25 1.89 7.72
C ILE A 102 20.23 1.44 9.18
N GLY A 103 21.29 0.75 9.60
CA GLY A 103 21.49 0.23 10.95
C GLY A 103 22.59 0.94 11.72
N ALA A 104 22.65 0.72 13.03
CA ALA A 104 23.69 1.27 13.90
C ALA A 104 24.91 0.34 14.04
N PHE A 105 24.74 -0.96 13.79
CA PHE A 105 25.77 -1.96 14.01
C PHE A 105 26.64 -2.21 12.78
N PRO A 106 27.88 -2.69 12.97
CA PRO A 106 28.71 -3.17 11.85
C PRO A 106 28.00 -4.25 11.05
N GLU A 107 28.09 -4.16 9.72
CA GLU A 107 27.45 -5.08 8.79
C GLU A 107 28.44 -6.15 8.31
N PHE A 108 27.97 -7.39 8.29
CA PHE A 108 28.67 -8.56 7.77
C PHE A 108 27.77 -9.29 6.79
N THR A 109 28.35 -10.11 5.95
CA THR A 109 27.63 -10.92 4.96
C THR A 109 27.87 -12.39 5.21
N GLU A 110 26.85 -13.18 5.01
CA GLU A 110 26.93 -14.62 5.00
C GLU A 110 27.97 -15.13 3.99
N ASP A 111 28.70 -16.17 4.34
CA ASP A 111 29.63 -16.83 3.43
C ASP A 111 28.88 -17.81 2.52
N GLU A 112 28.61 -17.38 1.32
CA GLU A 112 27.96 -18.20 0.29
C GLU A 112 28.99 -18.92 -0.64
N SER A 113 30.27 -18.93 -0.30
CA SER A 113 31.34 -19.45 -1.18
C SER A 113 31.16 -20.93 -1.55
N ARG A 114 30.39 -21.68 -0.76
CA ARG A 114 30.08 -23.11 -0.99
C ARG A 114 28.61 -23.36 -1.32
N ARG A 115 27.84 -22.35 -1.65
CA ARG A 115 26.43 -22.52 -1.98
C ARG A 115 26.25 -23.51 -3.14
N GLY A 116 25.37 -24.51 -2.94
CA GLY A 116 25.14 -25.59 -3.89
C GLY A 116 26.09 -26.80 -3.73
N ALA A 117 27.08 -26.77 -2.83
CA ALA A 117 27.84 -27.94 -2.39
C ALA A 117 27.14 -28.60 -1.20
N LEU A 118 27.29 -29.91 -1.01
CA LEU A 118 26.76 -30.63 0.14
C LEU A 118 27.91 -31.16 1.04
N PRO A 119 27.99 -30.76 2.32
CA PRO A 119 27.15 -29.76 3.01
C PRO A 119 27.50 -28.36 2.55
N ASN A 120 26.49 -27.50 2.48
CA ASN A 120 26.63 -26.07 2.23
C ASN A 120 27.32 -25.38 3.43
N THR A 121 27.80 -24.16 3.27
CA THR A 121 28.25 -23.35 4.40
C THR A 121 27.05 -23.09 5.32
N ASN A 122 27.26 -23.15 6.65
CA ASN A 122 26.29 -22.85 7.70
C ASN A 122 24.94 -23.62 7.71
N ASP A 123 24.78 -24.73 6.98
CA ASP A 123 23.53 -25.52 7.01
C ASP A 123 23.38 -26.43 8.25
N THR A 124 24.46 -26.64 8.98
CA THR A 124 24.48 -27.52 10.17
C THR A 124 25.29 -26.90 11.32
N ILE A 125 25.19 -27.49 12.51
CA ILE A 125 26.02 -27.10 13.67
C ILE A 125 27.52 -27.18 13.35
N GLU A 126 27.94 -28.23 12.64
CA GLU A 126 29.35 -28.49 12.28
C GLU A 126 29.90 -27.49 11.27
N THR A 127 29.04 -26.98 10.39
CA THR A 127 29.38 -25.99 9.36
C THR A 127 28.98 -24.56 9.75
N ALA A 128 28.51 -24.36 10.98
CA ALA A 128 28.01 -23.07 11.45
C ALA A 128 29.01 -21.94 11.28
N GLN A 129 28.60 -20.84 10.66
CA GLN A 129 29.44 -19.67 10.45
C GLN A 129 29.74 -18.97 11.78
N PRO A 130 31.02 -18.78 12.16
CA PRO A 130 31.36 -18.08 13.38
C PRO A 130 31.01 -16.58 13.26
N LEU A 131 30.31 -16.03 14.25
CA LEU A 131 30.02 -14.63 14.34
C LEU A 131 31.17 -13.84 14.96
N PRO A 132 31.46 -12.62 14.43
CA PRO A 132 32.36 -11.67 15.07
C PRO A 132 31.94 -11.34 16.52
N SER A 133 32.88 -10.94 17.34
CA SER A 133 32.59 -10.47 18.69
C SER A 133 31.95 -9.07 18.68
N GLY A 134 31.07 -8.81 19.66
CA GLY A 134 30.39 -7.53 19.81
C GLY A 134 29.06 -7.44 19.06
N PRO A 135 28.45 -6.24 19.01
CA PRO A 135 27.21 -6.05 18.28
C PRO A 135 27.45 -6.10 16.77
N LEU A 136 26.54 -6.73 16.05
CA LEU A 136 26.66 -6.93 14.60
C LEU A 136 25.30 -7.04 13.91
N THR A 137 25.31 -6.85 12.59
CA THR A 137 24.22 -7.25 11.67
C THR A 137 24.81 -8.19 10.62
N MET A 138 24.25 -9.40 10.49
CA MET A 138 24.61 -10.37 9.48
C MET A 138 23.55 -10.37 8.36
N ASN A 139 23.98 -10.09 7.13
CA ASN A 139 23.12 -10.17 5.95
C ASN A 139 23.21 -11.55 5.34
N GLY A 140 22.09 -12.21 5.12
CA GLY A 140 22.03 -13.55 4.53
C GLY A 140 20.79 -13.78 3.68
N LYS A 141 20.69 -14.99 3.11
CA LYS A 141 19.58 -15.44 2.27
C LYS A 141 19.20 -16.87 2.62
N LEU A 142 17.91 -17.18 2.59
CA LEU A 142 17.37 -18.52 2.75
C LEU A 142 16.82 -19.05 1.42
N ALA A 143 17.18 -20.27 1.04
CA ALA A 143 16.73 -20.90 -0.19
C ALA A 143 15.99 -22.23 0.10
N GLY A 144 14.66 -22.19 0.05
CA GLY A 144 13.83 -23.37 0.26
C GLY A 144 13.88 -23.89 1.69
N PRO A 145 14.22 -25.19 1.91
CA PRO A 145 14.25 -25.80 3.22
C PRO A 145 15.53 -25.52 4.02
N GLU A 146 16.36 -24.59 3.59
CA GLU A 146 17.62 -24.19 4.20
C GLU A 146 17.43 -23.70 5.63
N ARG A 147 18.43 -23.94 6.47
CA ARG A 147 18.54 -23.45 7.84
C ARG A 147 19.95 -22.93 8.04
N ASP A 148 20.06 -21.66 8.40
CA ASP A 148 21.36 -21.02 8.60
C ASP A 148 21.78 -21.09 10.06
N PHE A 149 22.96 -21.65 10.31
CA PHE A 149 23.56 -21.81 11.62
C PHE A 149 24.71 -20.84 11.82
N TYR A 150 24.58 -20.00 12.85
CA TYR A 150 25.60 -19.04 13.26
C TYR A 150 26.12 -19.36 14.65
N ARG A 151 27.44 -19.54 14.76
CA ARG A 151 28.08 -19.84 16.05
C ARG A 151 28.40 -18.55 16.80
N LEU A 152 27.82 -18.39 17.97
CA LEU A 152 27.95 -17.25 18.87
C LEU A 152 28.72 -17.65 20.13
N SER A 153 29.74 -16.88 20.54
CA SER A 153 30.39 -17.01 21.87
C SER A 153 29.71 -16.09 22.86
N ALA A 154 29.38 -16.60 24.05
CA ALA A 154 28.79 -15.80 25.12
C ALA A 154 29.31 -16.22 26.49
N LYS A 155 29.23 -15.29 27.47
CA LYS A 155 29.59 -15.51 28.88
C LYS A 155 28.34 -15.68 29.75
N ALA A 156 28.52 -16.36 30.88
CA ALA A 156 27.46 -16.50 31.89
C ALA A 156 26.95 -15.12 32.35
N GLY A 157 25.63 -14.95 32.39
CA GLY A 157 24.99 -13.70 32.77
C GLY A 157 24.96 -12.64 31.65
N GLU A 158 25.62 -12.86 30.53
CA GLU A 158 25.54 -11.97 29.38
C GLU A 158 24.12 -11.98 28.81
N LYS A 159 23.59 -10.77 28.51
CA LYS A 159 22.27 -10.59 27.94
C LYS A 159 22.41 -10.06 26.51
N ARG A 160 21.74 -10.71 25.56
CA ARG A 160 21.69 -10.25 24.15
C ARG A 160 20.29 -10.33 23.58
N VAL A 161 20.02 -9.40 22.71
CA VAL A 161 18.87 -9.37 21.79
C VAL A 161 19.34 -9.93 20.46
N ILE A 162 18.59 -10.88 19.92
CA ILE A 162 18.77 -11.49 18.61
C ILE A 162 17.50 -11.21 17.81
N GLU A 163 17.58 -10.40 16.78
CA GLU A 163 16.44 -9.90 16.00
C GLU A 163 16.66 -10.11 14.52
N VAL A 164 15.65 -10.56 13.80
CA VAL A 164 15.66 -10.62 12.34
C VAL A 164 14.88 -9.43 11.77
N GLU A 165 15.46 -8.76 10.80
CA GLU A 165 14.82 -7.82 9.91
C GLU A 165 14.66 -8.47 8.54
N ALA A 166 13.47 -8.94 8.22
CA ALA A 166 13.14 -9.59 6.95
C ALA A 166 11.88 -8.96 6.34
N ARG A 167 10.71 -9.25 6.88
CA ARG A 167 9.43 -8.72 6.39
C ARG A 167 9.38 -7.20 6.38
N ARG A 168 9.81 -6.57 7.44
CA ARG A 168 9.86 -5.10 7.56
C ARG A 168 10.79 -4.44 6.54
N CYS A 169 11.73 -5.21 5.99
CA CYS A 169 12.66 -4.76 4.95
C CYS A 169 12.29 -5.26 3.54
N GLY A 170 11.12 -5.86 3.36
CA GLY A 170 10.62 -6.30 2.05
C GLY A 170 11.01 -7.72 1.65
N SER A 171 11.50 -8.55 2.57
CA SER A 171 11.70 -9.97 2.33
C SER A 171 10.39 -10.75 2.33
N ALA A 172 10.35 -11.85 1.59
CA ALA A 172 9.19 -12.74 1.51
C ALA A 172 9.19 -13.84 2.57
N ILE A 173 10.31 -14.09 3.26
CA ILE A 173 10.41 -15.13 4.28
C ILE A 173 9.59 -14.78 5.53
N ASP A 174 9.22 -15.78 6.27
CA ASP A 174 8.56 -15.75 7.57
C ASP A 174 9.56 -16.32 8.60
N PRO A 175 10.43 -15.47 9.20
CA PRO A 175 11.62 -15.93 9.87
C PRO A 175 11.34 -16.51 11.26
N VAL A 176 11.90 -17.67 11.54
CA VAL A 176 11.95 -18.29 12.85
C VAL A 176 13.39 -18.29 13.35
N ILE A 177 13.60 -17.84 14.58
CA ILE A 177 14.89 -17.93 15.29
C ILE A 177 14.83 -19.01 16.34
N GLU A 178 15.80 -19.91 16.35
CA GLU A 178 16.10 -20.81 17.47
C GLU A 178 17.48 -20.47 18.05
N LEU A 179 17.60 -20.45 19.36
CA LEU A 179 18.88 -20.43 20.05
C LEU A 179 19.14 -21.83 20.60
N GLN A 180 20.24 -22.45 20.19
CA GLN A 180 20.61 -23.82 20.59
C GLN A 180 21.93 -23.81 21.38
N ASP A 181 22.11 -24.79 22.26
CA ASP A 181 23.40 -25.06 22.91
C ASP A 181 24.31 -25.93 22.02
N SER A 182 25.53 -26.20 22.50
CA SER A 182 26.51 -27.03 21.76
C SER A 182 26.09 -28.47 21.51
N ALA A 183 25.03 -28.95 22.15
CA ALA A 183 24.45 -30.28 21.93
C ALA A 183 23.24 -30.22 20.96
N GLY A 184 22.94 -29.07 20.40
CA GLY A 184 21.77 -28.87 19.52
C GLY A 184 20.43 -28.78 20.26
N LYS A 185 20.44 -28.65 21.58
CA LYS A 185 19.21 -28.49 22.36
C LYS A 185 18.71 -27.03 22.21
N VAL A 186 17.47 -26.86 21.79
CA VAL A 186 16.80 -25.54 21.70
C VAL A 186 16.61 -25.01 23.14
N LEU A 187 17.17 -23.82 23.37
CA LEU A 187 17.08 -23.06 24.62
C LEU A 187 15.97 -22.01 24.57
N ALA A 188 15.78 -21.40 23.40
CA ALA A 188 14.74 -20.42 23.15
C ALA A 188 14.35 -20.43 21.67
N ARG A 189 13.11 -20.04 21.37
CA ARG A 189 12.56 -19.93 20.02
C ARG A 189 11.67 -18.70 19.93
N SER A 190 11.68 -18.02 18.82
CA SER A 190 10.81 -16.87 18.52
C SER A 190 10.37 -16.86 17.07
N GLU A 191 9.13 -16.44 16.87
CA GLU A 191 8.49 -16.04 15.63
C GLU A 191 7.49 -14.93 15.96
N ASP A 192 7.07 -14.11 15.02
CA ASP A 192 6.02 -13.07 15.17
C ASP A 192 6.17 -12.20 16.43
N ALA A 193 7.35 -11.65 16.64
CA ALA A 193 7.62 -10.89 17.87
C ALA A 193 6.78 -9.59 17.92
N PRO A 194 6.38 -9.12 19.13
CA PRO A 194 5.61 -7.90 19.27
C PRO A 194 6.23 -6.69 18.57
N LEU A 195 5.42 -5.90 17.84
CA LEU A 195 5.78 -4.74 17.03
C LEU A 195 6.64 -5.05 15.80
N LEU A 196 6.93 -6.30 15.50
CA LEU A 196 7.78 -6.70 14.37
C LEU A 196 6.98 -7.35 13.22
N GLY A 197 5.67 -7.42 13.34
CA GLY A 197 4.85 -8.17 12.37
C GLY A 197 5.19 -9.64 12.40
N LEU A 198 5.66 -10.17 11.27
CA LEU A 198 6.12 -11.57 11.14
C LEU A 198 7.63 -11.75 11.41
N ASP A 199 8.36 -10.68 11.75
CA ASP A 199 9.78 -10.81 12.10
C ASP A 199 9.97 -11.31 13.53
N ALA A 200 11.06 -12.05 13.77
CA ALA A 200 11.35 -12.71 15.04
C ALA A 200 12.34 -11.92 15.90
N ARG A 201 12.23 -12.02 17.23
CA ARG A 201 13.18 -11.48 18.20
C ARG A 201 13.24 -12.32 19.46
N LEU A 202 14.45 -12.64 19.89
CA LEU A 202 14.77 -13.25 21.19
C LEU A 202 15.49 -12.25 22.08
N ASP A 203 15.14 -12.23 23.37
CA ASP A 203 15.88 -11.61 24.45
C ASP A 203 16.34 -12.73 25.37
N PHE A 204 17.67 -12.97 25.48
CA PHE A 204 18.20 -14.12 26.15
C PHE A 204 19.37 -13.78 27.06
N THR A 205 19.36 -14.35 28.27
CA THR A 205 20.47 -14.29 29.22
C THR A 205 21.16 -15.64 29.24
N PHE A 206 22.45 -15.69 28.89
CA PHE A 206 23.21 -16.91 28.75
C PHE A 206 23.53 -17.52 30.13
N PRO A 207 23.21 -18.81 30.36
CA PRO A 207 23.38 -19.41 31.68
C PRO A 207 24.82 -19.78 32.02
N ARG A 208 25.72 -19.91 31.04
CA ARG A 208 27.12 -20.32 31.21
C ARG A 208 28.01 -19.82 30.09
N ASP A 209 29.30 -19.79 30.30
CA ASP A 209 30.29 -19.54 29.24
C ASP A 209 30.22 -20.63 28.18
N GLY A 210 30.36 -20.28 26.90
CA GLY A 210 30.42 -21.28 25.84
C GLY A 210 30.00 -20.81 24.48
N TYR A 211 29.89 -21.77 23.59
CA TYR A 211 29.35 -21.56 22.24
C TYR A 211 27.86 -21.90 22.21
N TYR A 212 27.13 -21.05 21.53
CA TYR A 212 25.70 -21.19 21.24
C TYR A 212 25.49 -21.01 19.75
N TYR A 213 24.38 -21.52 19.26
CA TYR A 213 24.04 -21.48 17.84
C TYR A 213 22.74 -20.75 17.63
N VAL A 214 22.78 -19.67 16.84
CA VAL A 214 21.59 -19.00 16.34
C VAL A 214 21.21 -19.70 15.04
N VAL A 215 20.02 -20.25 15.00
CA VAL A 215 19.50 -20.96 13.82
C VAL A 215 18.34 -20.19 13.26
N LEU A 216 18.40 -19.89 11.97
CA LEU A 216 17.38 -19.16 11.24
C LEU A 216 16.80 -20.03 10.14
N HIS A 217 15.48 -20.02 9.99
CA HIS A 217 14.78 -20.65 8.86
C HIS A 217 13.47 -19.94 8.54
N ASP A 218 12.91 -20.20 7.34
CA ASP A 218 11.56 -19.75 6.99
C ASP A 218 10.52 -20.72 7.62
N ALA A 219 9.51 -20.18 8.30
CA ALA A 219 8.43 -20.98 8.92
C ALA A 219 7.71 -21.90 7.93
N ARG A 220 7.66 -21.52 6.66
CA ARG A 220 7.02 -22.29 5.58
C ARG A 220 7.98 -23.12 4.74
N TYR A 221 9.28 -23.00 4.98
CA TYR A 221 10.33 -23.65 4.18
C TYR A 221 10.15 -23.44 2.67
N SER A 222 9.72 -22.25 2.28
CA SER A 222 9.36 -21.92 0.90
C SER A 222 10.50 -21.23 0.16
N THR A 223 10.65 -21.56 -1.12
CA THR A 223 11.55 -20.81 -2.00
C THR A 223 10.83 -19.56 -2.50
N GLN A 224 11.34 -18.39 -2.13
CA GLN A 224 10.81 -17.09 -2.54
C GLN A 224 11.84 -16.30 -3.34
N ALA A 225 11.37 -15.45 -4.24
CA ALA A 225 12.28 -14.59 -5.03
C ALA A 225 13.02 -13.57 -4.15
N ALA A 226 12.35 -13.05 -3.09
CA ALA A 226 12.92 -12.10 -2.13
C ALA A 226 13.11 -12.81 -0.78
N ASN A 227 14.19 -13.57 -0.63
CA ASN A 227 14.44 -14.48 0.49
C ASN A 227 15.58 -14.04 1.41
N PHE A 228 15.90 -12.77 1.47
CA PHE A 228 16.96 -12.21 2.29
C PHE A 228 16.52 -11.95 3.74
N TYR A 229 17.51 -11.86 4.62
CA TYR A 229 17.33 -11.39 6.00
C TYR A 229 18.53 -10.57 6.48
N ARG A 230 18.34 -9.86 7.58
CA ARG A 230 19.36 -9.16 8.35
C ARG A 230 19.22 -9.59 9.81
N LEU A 231 20.17 -10.41 10.28
CA LEU A 231 20.22 -10.91 11.65
C LEU A 231 21.03 -9.94 12.50
N LYS A 232 20.35 -9.24 13.38
CA LYS A 232 20.92 -8.25 14.31
C LYS A 232 21.16 -8.88 15.68
N ILE A 233 22.37 -8.76 16.20
CA ILE A 233 22.75 -9.30 17.53
C ILE A 233 23.46 -8.24 18.34
N GLY A 234 23.04 -8.03 19.59
CA GLY A 234 23.67 -7.07 20.48
C GLY A 234 22.96 -6.94 21.82
N SER A 235 23.47 -6.07 22.69
CA SER A 235 22.78 -5.70 23.92
C SER A 235 22.20 -4.30 23.73
N TYR A 236 20.88 -4.19 23.61
CA TYR A 236 20.20 -2.92 23.35
C TYR A 236 18.76 -2.94 23.83
N SER A 237 18.22 -1.74 24.05
CA SER A 237 16.80 -1.54 24.33
C SER A 237 15.99 -1.50 23.02
N TYR A 238 14.75 -1.95 23.06
CA TYR A 238 13.85 -1.94 21.92
C TYR A 238 12.41 -1.64 22.37
N PRO A 239 11.54 -1.11 21.47
CA PRO A 239 10.13 -0.92 21.77
C PRO A 239 9.43 -2.27 22.01
N GLN A 240 8.64 -2.36 23.08
CA GLN A 240 7.85 -3.56 23.41
C GLN A 240 6.35 -3.33 23.17
N GLU A 241 5.92 -2.10 23.31
CA GLU A 241 4.57 -1.63 23.08
C GLU A 241 4.60 -0.14 22.73
N VAL A 242 3.51 0.38 22.21
CA VAL A 242 3.31 1.81 21.94
C VAL A 242 2.03 2.24 22.65
N PHE A 243 2.07 3.29 23.48
CA PHE A 243 0.86 3.88 24.04
C PHE A 243 1.09 5.34 24.47
N PRO A 244 0.19 6.28 24.06
CA PRO A 244 -0.91 6.09 23.12
C PRO A 244 -0.43 5.69 21.72
N LEU A 245 -1.37 5.26 20.84
CA LEU A 245 -1.02 4.85 19.48
C LEU A 245 -0.89 6.04 18.50
N GLY A 246 -1.23 7.23 18.93
CA GLY A 246 -1.18 8.44 18.13
C GLY A 246 -1.40 9.69 18.98
N GLY A 247 -1.41 10.84 18.31
CA GLY A 247 -1.61 12.14 18.95
C GLY A 247 -2.13 13.20 17.98
N ARG A 248 -2.53 14.34 18.55
CA ARG A 248 -3.07 15.46 17.79
C ARG A 248 -1.96 16.29 17.14
N ARG A 249 -2.13 16.60 15.87
CA ARG A 249 -1.25 17.54 15.15
C ARG A 249 -1.17 18.89 15.87
N GLY A 250 0.03 19.46 15.87
CA GLY A 250 0.30 20.73 16.54
C GLY A 250 0.65 20.59 18.02
N GLU A 251 0.60 19.39 18.62
CA GLU A 251 0.86 19.14 20.02
C GLU A 251 2.12 18.30 20.24
N THR A 252 2.50 18.14 21.52
CA THR A 252 3.52 17.17 21.95
C THR A 252 2.85 16.11 22.80
N VAL A 253 3.22 14.85 22.61
CA VAL A 253 2.59 13.70 23.29
C VAL A 253 3.65 12.87 23.99
N GLN A 254 3.40 12.52 25.27
CA GLN A 254 4.21 11.54 25.99
C GLN A 254 3.81 10.13 25.55
N VAL A 255 4.75 9.38 25.02
CA VAL A 255 4.54 8.04 24.49
C VAL A 255 5.37 7.04 25.28
N SER A 256 4.72 5.99 25.77
CA SER A 256 5.40 4.83 26.37
C SER A 256 5.77 3.83 25.28
N LEU A 257 7.04 3.44 25.24
CA LEU A 257 7.57 2.37 24.38
C LEU A 257 8.02 1.20 25.27
N GLY A 258 7.08 0.57 25.95
CA GLY A 258 7.36 -0.37 27.04
C GLY A 258 7.73 0.37 28.34
N SER A 259 8.88 0.06 28.92
CA SER A 259 9.37 0.73 30.13
C SER A 259 9.93 2.13 29.88
N GLN A 260 10.18 2.50 28.63
CA GLN A 260 10.73 3.81 28.28
C GLN A 260 9.64 4.79 27.86
N LYS A 261 9.86 6.07 28.16
CA LYS A 261 8.97 7.17 27.74
C LYS A 261 9.73 8.13 26.86
N ILE A 262 9.11 8.54 25.77
CA ILE A 262 9.63 9.54 24.84
C ILE A 262 8.58 10.63 24.60
N THR A 263 9.00 11.76 24.09
CA THR A 263 8.10 12.82 23.65
C THR A 263 7.99 12.79 22.13
N ALA A 264 6.79 12.51 21.60
CA ALA A 264 6.47 12.70 20.20
C ALA A 264 6.14 14.18 19.94
N ASP A 265 6.89 14.84 19.07
CA ASP A 265 6.66 16.22 18.66
C ASP A 265 5.87 16.26 17.34
N LEU A 266 4.60 16.68 17.43
CA LEU A 266 3.70 16.77 16.27
C LEU A 266 3.45 18.21 15.80
N ARG A 267 4.20 19.20 16.33
CA ARG A 267 3.97 20.63 16.04
C ARG A 267 4.24 21.01 14.60
N ASN A 268 5.20 20.33 13.96
CA ASN A 268 5.62 20.62 12.59
C ASN A 268 5.30 19.49 11.61
N VAL A 269 4.40 18.58 11.98
CA VAL A 269 4.00 17.48 11.09
C VAL A 269 3.15 18.02 9.93
N PRO A 270 3.49 17.72 8.67
CA PRO A 270 2.72 18.17 7.51
C PRO A 270 1.23 17.84 7.59
N LYS A 271 0.37 18.70 7.00
CA LYS A 271 -1.09 18.53 7.07
C LYS A 271 -1.59 17.22 6.48
N ASP A 272 -0.89 16.72 5.49
CA ASP A 272 -1.20 15.48 4.78
C ASP A 272 -0.62 14.22 5.43
N ALA A 273 0.32 14.34 6.36
CA ALA A 273 0.90 13.19 7.05
C ALA A 273 -0.09 12.63 8.09
N ARG A 274 -0.42 11.35 7.98
CA ARG A 274 -1.31 10.62 8.89
C ARG A 274 -0.57 9.84 9.96
N GLN A 275 0.74 9.73 9.82
CA GLN A 275 1.62 9.05 10.78
C GLN A 275 3.02 9.63 10.73
N ILE A 276 3.75 9.43 11.82
CA ILE A 276 5.18 9.62 11.93
C ILE A 276 5.84 8.31 12.42
N PHE A 277 7.17 8.28 12.45
CA PHE A 277 7.92 7.17 13.00
C PHE A 277 8.68 7.62 14.25
N LEU A 278 8.54 6.87 15.34
CA LEU A 278 9.19 7.13 16.61
C LEU A 278 10.40 6.23 16.77
N ASN A 279 11.56 6.85 16.95
CA ASN A 279 12.78 6.15 17.32
C ASN A 279 12.92 6.09 18.84
N LEU A 280 13.35 4.95 19.35
CA LEU A 280 13.83 4.87 20.71
C LEU A 280 15.26 5.46 20.75
N PRO A 281 15.55 6.47 21.60
CA PRO A 281 16.89 7.06 21.68
C PRO A 281 17.97 6.01 21.94
N ASP A 282 19.11 6.16 21.29
CA ASP A 282 20.29 5.29 21.41
C ASP A 282 20.03 3.79 21.13
N SER A 283 18.94 3.48 20.45
CA SER A 283 18.57 2.12 20.08
C SER A 283 18.84 1.84 18.58
N PRO A 284 19.39 0.67 18.26
CA PRO A 284 19.48 0.19 16.86
C PRO A 284 18.17 -0.41 16.35
N ALA A 285 17.10 -0.45 17.16
CA ALA A 285 15.81 -0.96 16.75
C ALA A 285 15.18 -0.06 15.67
N LEU A 286 14.49 -0.67 14.73
CA LEU A 286 13.72 0.08 13.72
C LEU A 286 12.62 0.92 14.40
N PRO A 287 12.31 2.10 13.85
CA PRO A 287 11.28 2.97 14.40
C PRO A 287 9.90 2.34 14.32
N VAL A 288 9.00 2.78 15.20
CA VAL A 288 7.62 2.32 15.26
C VAL A 288 6.66 3.39 14.74
N PRO A 289 5.58 3.02 14.00
CA PRO A 289 4.60 3.97 13.52
C PRO A 289 3.78 4.56 14.67
N PHE A 290 3.42 5.84 14.52
CA PHE A 290 2.61 6.61 15.46
C PHE A 290 1.62 7.46 14.68
N ALA A 291 0.32 7.28 14.93
CA ALA A 291 -0.72 7.96 14.18
C ALA A 291 -0.80 9.45 14.50
N VAL A 292 -1.17 10.25 13.50
CA VAL A 292 -1.39 11.69 13.63
C VAL A 292 -2.84 12.02 13.27
N GLY A 293 -3.56 12.67 14.20
CA GLY A 293 -4.94 13.12 14.02
C GLY A 293 -5.08 14.63 14.16
N ASP A 294 -6.26 15.15 13.82
CA ASP A 294 -6.56 16.60 13.93
C ASP A 294 -7.60 16.90 15.00
N ALA A 295 -8.40 15.90 15.41
CA ALA A 295 -9.39 16.04 16.47
C ALA A 295 -8.72 16.16 17.85
N PRO A 296 -9.39 16.78 18.85
CA PRO A 296 -8.96 16.72 20.24
C PRO A 296 -8.79 15.27 20.71
N GLU A 297 -7.74 14.98 21.47
CA GLU A 297 -7.47 13.63 21.96
C GLU A 297 -7.55 13.55 23.49
N VAL A 298 -8.08 12.43 23.96
CA VAL A 298 -8.17 12.12 25.39
C VAL A 298 -7.64 10.71 25.68
N LEU A 299 -7.13 10.50 26.87
CA LEU A 299 -6.67 9.19 27.34
C LEU A 299 -7.74 8.51 28.18
N SER A 300 -8.00 7.24 27.94
CA SER A 300 -8.85 6.39 28.81
C SER A 300 -8.15 6.12 30.16
N PRO A 301 -8.90 6.02 31.29
CA PRO A 301 -10.36 6.08 31.40
C PRO A 301 -10.94 7.49 31.35
N VAL A 302 -12.12 7.64 30.73
CA VAL A 302 -12.88 8.88 30.66
C VAL A 302 -14.22 8.69 31.32
N THR A 303 -14.55 9.55 32.30
CA THR A 303 -15.77 9.46 33.11
C THR A 303 -16.85 10.49 32.72
N THR A 304 -16.48 11.50 31.94
CA THR A 304 -17.40 12.54 31.44
C THR A 304 -17.86 12.24 30.04
N ALA A 305 -19.04 12.72 29.69
CA ALA A 305 -19.52 12.62 28.30
C ALA A 305 -18.62 13.45 27.37
N LEU A 306 -18.22 12.82 26.28
CA LEU A 306 -17.29 13.35 25.28
C LEU A 306 -18.02 14.26 24.30
N ALA A 307 -17.48 15.45 24.06
CA ALA A 307 -17.92 16.31 22.96
C ALA A 307 -17.27 15.84 21.64
N VAL A 308 -18.01 15.91 20.55
CA VAL A 308 -17.56 15.50 19.21
C VAL A 308 -17.11 16.75 18.42
N PRO A 309 -16.00 16.72 17.63
CA PRO A 309 -15.16 15.55 17.34
C PRO A 309 -14.15 15.24 18.45
N VAL A 310 -13.81 13.96 18.62
CA VAL A 310 -12.85 13.51 19.62
C VAL A 310 -12.18 12.20 19.21
N THR A 311 -10.92 12.01 19.62
CA THR A 311 -10.23 10.72 19.57
C THR A 311 -9.92 10.24 20.99
N VAL A 312 -10.33 9.04 21.32
CA VAL A 312 -10.01 8.41 22.62
C VAL A 312 -8.89 7.40 22.41
N ASN A 313 -7.76 7.59 23.08
CA ASN A 313 -6.72 6.58 23.16
C ASN A 313 -6.99 5.67 24.37
N GLY A 314 -7.35 4.42 24.12
CA GLY A 314 -7.68 3.42 25.13
C GLY A 314 -6.80 2.18 25.02
N ARG A 315 -6.93 1.31 26.05
CA ARG A 315 -6.23 0.03 26.11
C ARG A 315 -7.07 -0.98 26.87
N LEU A 316 -7.35 -2.13 26.26
CA LEU A 316 -7.94 -3.27 26.94
C LEU A 316 -6.86 -4.01 27.73
N ALA A 317 -6.62 -3.56 28.98
CA ALA A 317 -5.52 -4.06 29.81
C ALA A 317 -5.76 -5.48 30.34
N GLN A 318 -7.02 -5.92 30.46
CA GLN A 318 -7.40 -7.22 31.00
C GLN A 318 -8.23 -8.04 30.00
N PRO A 319 -8.08 -9.37 30.00
CA PRO A 319 -8.96 -10.24 29.21
C PRO A 319 -10.43 -10.03 29.60
N GLY A 320 -11.30 -9.92 28.58
CA GLY A 320 -12.74 -9.68 28.77
C GLY A 320 -13.14 -8.25 29.13
N GLN A 321 -12.19 -7.31 29.15
CA GLN A 321 -12.47 -5.89 29.39
C GLN A 321 -13.34 -5.32 28.25
N SER A 322 -14.27 -4.44 28.63
CA SER A 322 -15.10 -3.65 27.75
C SER A 322 -15.00 -2.18 28.17
N ASP A 323 -14.35 -1.35 27.36
CA ASP A 323 -14.29 0.08 27.61
C ASP A 323 -15.53 0.75 27.07
N ARG A 324 -16.16 1.63 27.89
CA ARG A 324 -17.41 2.31 27.55
C ARG A 324 -17.27 3.82 27.67
N TYR A 325 -17.71 4.53 26.64
CA TYR A 325 -17.66 6.00 26.58
C TYR A 325 -19.02 6.56 26.27
N GLN A 326 -19.42 7.61 27.02
CA GLN A 326 -20.60 8.41 26.68
C GLN A 326 -20.17 9.51 25.70
N VAL A 327 -20.92 9.66 24.61
CA VAL A 327 -20.69 10.65 23.57
C VAL A 327 -21.90 11.56 23.47
N GLN A 328 -21.69 12.88 23.53
CA GLN A 328 -22.73 13.87 23.31
C GLN A 328 -23.08 13.91 21.82
N VAL A 329 -24.36 13.88 21.50
CA VAL A 329 -24.82 13.82 20.11
C VAL A 329 -25.93 14.85 19.86
N THR A 330 -26.02 15.31 18.62
CA THR A 330 -27.14 16.09 18.11
C THR A 330 -28.19 15.15 17.53
N PRO A 331 -29.45 15.19 17.98
CA PRO A 331 -30.50 14.32 17.45
C PRO A 331 -30.63 14.42 15.93
N GLY A 332 -30.75 13.27 15.25
CA GLY A 332 -30.89 13.18 13.81
C GLY A 332 -29.60 13.35 13.02
N GLU A 333 -28.56 13.90 13.63
CA GLU A 333 -27.27 14.09 12.93
C GLU A 333 -26.51 12.77 12.78
N PRO A 334 -25.87 12.56 11.63
CA PRO A 334 -25.05 11.40 11.40
C PRO A 334 -23.73 11.48 12.18
N LEU A 335 -23.26 10.34 12.66
CA LEU A 335 -22.04 10.14 13.43
C LEU A 335 -21.24 8.99 12.86
N THR A 336 -19.93 9.14 12.88
CA THR A 336 -18.98 8.07 12.57
C THR A 336 -18.20 7.69 13.82
N PHE A 337 -18.13 6.38 14.10
CA PHE A 337 -17.30 5.76 15.12
C PHE A 337 -16.33 4.83 14.42
N ARG A 338 -15.03 5.11 14.50
CA ARG A 338 -13.97 4.31 13.85
C ARG A 338 -12.90 3.92 14.84
N ILE A 339 -12.42 2.70 14.76
CA ILE A 339 -11.20 2.26 15.46
C ILE A 339 -10.00 2.41 14.54
N GLN A 340 -8.86 2.72 15.15
CA GLN A 340 -7.53 2.53 14.61
C GLN A 340 -6.73 1.72 15.63
N ALA A 341 -6.36 0.50 15.26
CA ALA A 341 -5.61 -0.42 16.12
C ALA A 341 -4.67 -1.30 15.27
N ARG A 342 -5.17 -2.37 14.66
CA ARG A 342 -4.37 -3.31 13.87
C ARG A 342 -3.80 -2.69 12.60
N GLU A 343 -4.56 -1.83 11.95
CA GLU A 343 -4.10 -1.13 10.73
C GLU A 343 -2.83 -0.30 10.96
N LEU A 344 -2.57 0.12 12.19
CA LEU A 344 -1.36 0.85 12.56
C LEU A 344 -0.11 -0.06 12.72
N GLY A 345 -0.29 -1.39 12.75
CA GLY A 345 0.80 -2.34 12.97
C GLY A 345 1.35 -2.37 14.40
N THR A 346 0.78 -1.59 15.34
CA THR A 346 1.26 -1.46 16.72
C THR A 346 0.32 -2.02 17.77
N SER A 347 -0.81 -2.59 17.37
CA SER A 347 -1.80 -3.23 18.23
C SER A 347 -2.16 -4.63 17.78
N LYS A 348 -2.47 -5.52 18.75
CA LYS A 348 -2.99 -6.87 18.54
C LYS A 348 -4.51 -6.95 18.67
N LEU A 349 -5.18 -5.82 18.92
CA LEU A 349 -6.61 -5.75 19.14
C LEU A 349 -7.40 -6.13 17.87
N MET A 350 -8.24 -7.15 17.96
CA MET A 350 -9.30 -7.43 16.99
C MET A 350 -10.56 -6.74 17.48
N ALA A 351 -10.73 -5.49 17.10
CA ALA A 351 -11.74 -4.64 17.72
C ALA A 351 -13.16 -5.01 17.32
N VAL A 352 -14.06 -4.98 18.30
CA VAL A 352 -15.50 -4.93 18.10
C VAL A 352 -16.01 -3.65 18.75
N ILE A 353 -16.73 -2.82 17.99
CA ILE A 353 -17.43 -1.65 18.52
C ILE A 353 -18.92 -1.89 18.52
N SER A 354 -19.58 -1.44 19.57
CA SER A 354 -21.05 -1.48 19.72
C SER A 354 -21.55 -0.13 20.18
N VAL A 355 -22.61 0.39 19.55
CA VAL A 355 -23.24 1.65 19.94
C VAL A 355 -24.61 1.39 20.54
N PHE A 356 -24.90 2.04 21.67
CA PHE A 356 -26.12 1.88 22.45
C PHE A 356 -26.80 3.23 22.67
N ASP A 357 -28.15 3.21 22.77
CA ASP A 357 -28.93 4.35 23.23
C ASP A 357 -28.84 4.54 24.77
N ALA A 358 -29.50 5.57 25.29
CA ALA A 358 -29.54 5.86 26.73
C ALA A 358 -30.26 4.77 27.55
N LYS A 359 -31.07 3.90 26.92
CA LYS A 359 -31.77 2.78 27.56
C LYS A 359 -30.95 1.49 27.56
N GLY A 360 -29.77 1.52 26.91
CA GLY A 360 -28.91 0.35 26.73
C GLY A 360 -29.29 -0.54 25.54
N THR A 361 -30.19 -0.10 24.66
CA THR A 361 -30.55 -0.81 23.45
C THR A 361 -29.40 -0.68 22.44
N LYS A 362 -28.91 -1.80 21.89
CA LYS A 362 -27.89 -1.79 20.88
C LYS A 362 -28.44 -1.26 19.55
N LEU A 363 -27.87 -0.16 19.07
CA LEU A 363 -28.23 0.48 17.80
C LEU A 363 -27.45 -0.08 16.63
N ALA A 364 -26.15 -0.33 16.84
CA ALA A 364 -25.25 -0.86 15.81
C ALA A 364 -24.08 -1.62 16.43
N GLN A 365 -23.48 -2.50 15.64
CA GLN A 365 -22.25 -3.21 15.98
C GLN A 365 -21.43 -3.45 14.72
N ALA A 366 -20.10 -3.27 14.80
CA ALA A 366 -19.14 -3.64 13.76
C ALA A 366 -17.96 -4.37 14.39
N GLY A 367 -17.42 -5.33 13.65
CA GLY A 367 -16.17 -6.00 13.93
C GLY A 367 -15.21 -5.82 12.77
N ASP A 368 -14.19 -6.67 12.67
CA ASP A 368 -13.21 -6.62 11.58
C ASP A 368 -13.85 -6.36 10.21
N GLU A 369 -13.52 -5.23 9.60
CA GLU A 369 -14.01 -4.86 8.28
C GLU A 369 -12.99 -5.30 7.21
N PRO A 370 -13.45 -5.72 6.02
CA PRO A 370 -12.54 -5.97 4.91
C PRO A 370 -11.83 -4.68 4.50
N LEU A 371 -10.52 -4.73 4.30
CA LEU A 371 -9.80 -3.59 3.73
C LEU A 371 -10.22 -3.35 2.28
N ALA A 372 -10.40 -2.08 1.93
CA ALA A 372 -10.84 -1.65 0.60
C ALA A 372 -9.77 -1.82 -0.50
N GLU A 373 -8.61 -2.37 -0.18
CA GLU A 373 -7.43 -2.38 -1.05
C GLU A 373 -7.59 -3.18 -2.34
N ASP A 374 -8.66 -3.96 -2.46
CA ASP A 374 -8.89 -4.79 -3.63
C ASP A 374 -10.29 -4.65 -4.21
N VAL A 375 -10.62 -3.46 -4.63
CA VAL A 375 -11.91 -3.15 -5.26
C VAL A 375 -12.16 -3.95 -6.53
N TYR A 376 -11.08 -4.35 -7.20
CA TYR A 376 -11.15 -5.12 -8.44
C TYR A 376 -11.14 -6.63 -8.22
N ASN A 377 -11.04 -7.11 -6.98
CA ASN A 377 -10.84 -8.52 -6.70
C ASN A 377 -11.67 -9.01 -5.50
N VAL A 378 -12.97 -9.11 -5.71
CA VAL A 378 -13.99 -9.46 -4.71
C VAL A 378 -13.84 -10.83 -4.03
N ASN A 379 -12.90 -11.68 -4.46
CA ASN A 379 -12.78 -13.07 -3.98
C ASN A 379 -11.56 -13.30 -3.07
N GLN A 380 -10.95 -12.25 -2.52
CA GLN A 380 -9.72 -12.40 -1.73
C GLN A 380 -9.96 -12.31 -0.24
N SER A 381 -9.37 -13.26 0.50
CA SER A 381 -9.27 -13.14 1.95
C SER A 381 -8.30 -12.01 2.27
N ARG A 382 -8.79 -11.01 2.95
CA ARG A 382 -8.09 -9.77 3.27
C ARG A 382 -7.65 -9.79 4.72
N THR A 383 -6.59 -9.08 5.01
CA THR A 383 -6.36 -8.62 6.37
C THR A 383 -7.55 -7.74 6.73
N ALA A 384 -8.33 -8.15 7.72
CA ALA A 384 -9.46 -7.38 8.18
C ALA A 384 -9.00 -5.99 8.65
N GLY A 385 -9.67 -4.95 8.19
CA GLY A 385 -9.49 -3.57 8.67
C GLY A 385 -10.08 -3.39 10.05
N ASP A 386 -9.73 -2.28 10.69
CA ASP A 386 -10.35 -1.89 11.95
C ASP A 386 -11.81 -1.45 11.72
N PRO A 387 -12.75 -1.72 12.66
CA PRO A 387 -14.17 -1.49 12.44
C PRO A 387 -14.59 -0.03 12.43
N GLU A 388 -15.64 0.23 11.63
CA GLU A 388 -16.32 1.52 11.54
C GLU A 388 -17.83 1.36 11.61
N ILE A 389 -18.49 2.27 12.32
CA ILE A 389 -19.97 2.42 12.36
C ILE A 389 -20.32 3.85 11.92
N VAL A 390 -21.22 3.96 10.95
CA VAL A 390 -21.88 5.21 10.58
C VAL A 390 -23.35 5.05 10.89
N LEU A 391 -23.91 5.93 11.73
CA LEU A 391 -25.33 5.93 12.06
C LEU A 391 -25.87 7.34 12.32
N ALA A 392 -27.12 7.59 12.03
CA ALA A 392 -27.81 8.79 12.49
C ALA A 392 -28.21 8.65 13.97
N ALA A 393 -27.94 9.66 14.79
CA ALA A 393 -28.37 9.68 16.16
C ALA A 393 -29.93 9.61 16.22
N PRO A 394 -30.53 8.78 17.09
CA PRO A 394 -31.98 8.81 17.26
C PRO A 394 -32.51 10.21 17.52
N SER A 395 -33.72 10.52 17.04
CA SER A 395 -34.32 11.88 17.10
C SER A 395 -34.52 12.43 18.51
N ASP A 396 -34.52 11.57 19.52
CA ASP A 396 -34.64 11.89 20.94
C ASP A 396 -33.30 11.76 21.71
N ALA A 397 -32.25 11.26 21.09
CA ALA A 397 -30.96 11.03 21.74
C ALA A 397 -30.16 12.33 21.97
N ARG A 398 -29.61 12.46 23.18
CA ARG A 398 -28.65 13.50 23.57
C ARG A 398 -27.25 12.92 23.84
N THR A 399 -27.23 11.64 24.17
CA THR A 399 -26.00 10.89 24.42
C THR A 399 -26.17 9.48 23.85
N LEU A 400 -25.07 8.94 23.35
CA LEU A 400 -24.91 7.53 22.96
C LEU A 400 -23.80 6.92 23.80
N THR A 401 -23.84 5.62 24.01
CA THR A 401 -22.71 4.88 24.62
C THR A 401 -22.03 4.05 23.55
N VAL A 402 -20.72 4.22 23.38
CA VAL A 402 -19.92 3.33 22.53
C VAL A 402 -19.07 2.41 23.40
N ALA A 403 -19.08 1.11 23.10
CA ALA A 403 -18.27 0.10 23.76
C ALA A 403 -17.21 -0.42 22.79
N VAL A 404 -16.00 -0.65 23.31
CA VAL A 404 -14.86 -1.24 22.57
C VAL A 404 -14.42 -2.51 23.30
N GLU A 405 -14.34 -3.62 22.55
CA GLU A 405 -14.00 -4.95 23.05
C GLU A 405 -13.03 -5.66 22.09
N ASP A 406 -12.29 -6.68 22.56
CA ASP A 406 -11.57 -7.59 21.68
C ASP A 406 -12.48 -8.77 21.29
N LEU A 407 -12.53 -9.11 20.01
CA LEU A 407 -13.36 -10.20 19.46
C LEU A 407 -13.08 -11.55 20.15
N ALA A 408 -11.83 -11.84 20.47
CA ALA A 408 -11.42 -13.06 21.19
C ALA A 408 -11.33 -12.87 22.70
N ARG A 409 -11.81 -11.72 23.22
CA ARG A 409 -11.80 -11.38 24.66
C ARG A 409 -10.41 -11.40 25.31
N ARG A 410 -9.38 -11.10 24.54
CA ARG A 410 -8.00 -10.94 25.02
C ARG A 410 -7.77 -9.56 25.59
N GLY A 411 -6.62 -9.35 26.22
CA GLY A 411 -6.20 -8.05 26.77
C GLY A 411 -4.73 -8.05 27.11
N GLY A 412 -4.21 -6.88 27.45
CA GLY A 412 -2.82 -6.69 27.80
C GLY A 412 -2.23 -5.41 27.22
N ALA A 413 -0.93 -5.21 27.41
CA ALA A 413 -0.21 -4.02 26.99
C ALA A 413 -0.29 -3.74 25.48
N ALA A 414 -0.33 -4.79 24.65
CA ALA A 414 -0.39 -4.71 23.19
C ALA A 414 -1.81 -4.52 22.61
N TYR A 415 -2.84 -4.31 23.45
CA TYR A 415 -4.23 -4.15 23.01
C TYR A 415 -4.70 -2.69 23.11
N GLY A 416 -3.86 -1.77 22.67
CA GLY A 416 -4.19 -0.36 22.53
C GLY A 416 -5.10 -0.08 21.34
N TYR A 417 -5.85 1.04 21.39
CA TYR A 417 -6.66 1.51 20.28
C TYR A 417 -6.83 3.03 20.31
N ARG A 418 -7.24 3.57 19.18
CA ARG A 418 -7.76 4.92 19.02
C ARG A 418 -9.21 4.81 18.55
N LEU A 419 -10.16 5.32 19.34
CA LEU A 419 -11.56 5.45 18.94
C LEU A 419 -11.76 6.88 18.44
N LEU A 420 -11.98 7.03 17.15
CA LEU A 420 -12.29 8.30 16.51
C LEU A 420 -13.80 8.46 16.45
N VAL A 421 -14.32 9.58 16.97
CA VAL A 421 -15.74 9.94 16.90
C VAL A 421 -15.87 11.33 16.29
N HIS A 422 -16.61 11.46 15.21
CA HIS A 422 -16.86 12.74 14.56
C HIS A 422 -18.29 12.84 14.04
N GLN A 423 -18.78 14.09 13.95
CA GLN A 423 -20.04 14.40 13.28
C GLN A 423 -19.82 14.40 11.76
N GLY A 424 -20.90 14.13 11.04
CA GLY A 424 -20.90 14.00 9.60
C GLY A 424 -20.72 12.55 9.17
N ALA A 425 -21.61 12.14 8.29
CA ALA A 425 -21.58 10.81 7.71
C ALA A 425 -20.84 10.79 6.38
N GLN A 426 -20.46 11.96 5.86
CA GLN A 426 -19.96 12.06 4.51
C GLN A 426 -18.46 12.22 4.50
N ASP A 427 -17.77 11.18 4.09
CA ASP A 427 -16.35 11.18 3.78
C ASP A 427 -16.07 10.27 2.59
N ILE A 428 -14.86 10.37 2.05
CA ILE A 428 -14.35 9.47 1.02
C ILE A 428 -12.93 9.05 1.37
N ARG A 429 -12.56 7.85 0.96
CA ARG A 429 -11.16 7.42 0.88
C ARG A 429 -10.84 7.12 -0.57
N VAL A 430 -9.71 7.59 -1.05
CA VAL A 430 -9.23 7.38 -2.42
C VAL A 430 -8.04 6.45 -2.37
N ILE A 431 -8.04 5.43 -3.22
CA ILE A 431 -7.00 4.40 -3.24
C ILE A 431 -6.49 4.27 -4.67
N VAL A 432 -5.19 4.43 -4.87
CA VAL A 432 -4.52 4.16 -6.15
C VAL A 432 -3.93 2.76 -6.10
N ASN A 433 -4.40 1.85 -6.95
CA ASN A 433 -3.99 0.44 -6.95
C ASN A 433 -2.70 0.15 -7.74
N THR A 434 -1.80 1.12 -7.84
CA THR A 434 -0.48 0.92 -8.44
C THR A 434 0.61 1.60 -7.61
N PRO A 435 1.75 0.94 -7.38
CA PRO A 435 2.83 1.50 -6.55
C PRO A 435 3.69 2.54 -7.26
N TYR A 436 3.60 2.65 -8.58
CA TYR A 436 4.28 3.63 -9.42
C TYR A 436 3.67 3.64 -10.82
N VAL A 437 3.94 4.67 -11.60
CA VAL A 437 3.48 4.77 -13.00
C VAL A 437 4.62 5.14 -13.94
N ASN A 438 4.56 4.59 -15.14
CA ASN A 438 5.45 4.92 -16.25
C ASN A 438 4.61 5.35 -17.43
N VAL A 439 4.60 6.64 -17.74
CA VAL A 439 3.79 7.22 -18.80
C VAL A 439 4.57 7.23 -20.11
N PRO A 440 4.05 6.67 -21.22
CA PRO A 440 4.73 6.72 -22.50
C PRO A 440 4.85 8.15 -23.01
N ALA A 441 6.01 8.57 -23.52
CA ALA A 441 6.21 9.87 -24.12
C ALA A 441 5.29 10.06 -25.34
N GLY A 442 4.46 11.09 -25.35
CA GLY A 442 3.43 11.32 -26.37
C GLY A 442 2.29 10.28 -26.34
N GLY A 443 2.12 9.58 -25.23
CA GLY A 443 1.10 8.55 -25.05
C GLY A 443 0.37 8.67 -23.70
N SER A 444 -0.50 7.72 -23.43
CA SER A 444 -1.36 7.71 -22.24
C SER A 444 -1.28 6.40 -21.48
N ILE A 445 -1.50 6.46 -20.17
CA ILE A 445 -1.68 5.28 -19.29
C ILE A 445 -2.94 5.47 -18.44
N ALA A 446 -3.63 4.37 -18.18
CA ALA A 446 -4.74 4.31 -17.25
C ALA A 446 -4.25 3.91 -15.87
N VAL A 447 -4.55 4.72 -14.86
CA VAL A 447 -4.23 4.48 -13.44
C VAL A 447 -5.52 4.08 -12.73
N PRO A 448 -5.66 2.81 -12.30
CA PRO A 448 -6.83 2.36 -11.56
C PRO A 448 -6.91 3.04 -10.20
N VAL A 449 -8.08 3.55 -9.87
CA VAL A 449 -8.38 4.20 -8.59
C VAL A 449 -9.64 3.59 -8.01
N ALA A 450 -9.69 3.45 -6.72
CA ALA A 450 -10.90 3.10 -6.00
C ALA A 450 -11.32 4.25 -5.09
N VAL A 451 -12.62 4.50 -5.02
CA VAL A 451 -13.20 5.42 -4.05
C VAL A 451 -14.05 4.63 -3.08
N GLU A 452 -13.59 4.57 -1.83
CA GLU A 452 -14.36 4.06 -0.72
C GLU A 452 -15.23 5.19 -0.17
N ARG A 453 -16.51 4.91 -0.06
CA ARG A 453 -17.52 5.91 0.28
C ARG A 453 -17.99 5.71 1.73
N HIS A 454 -17.78 6.73 2.55
CA HIS A 454 -18.21 6.77 3.93
C HIS A 454 -19.40 7.73 4.05
N GLY A 455 -20.61 7.24 3.71
CA GLY A 455 -21.83 8.03 3.74
C GLY A 455 -21.96 9.11 2.66
N TYR A 456 -21.04 9.19 1.71
CA TYR A 456 -21.10 10.08 0.55
C TYR A 456 -21.47 9.32 -0.72
N ASP A 457 -22.62 9.60 -1.29
CA ASP A 457 -23.14 8.92 -2.49
C ASP A 457 -22.99 9.75 -3.78
N GLY A 458 -22.42 10.96 -3.70
CA GLY A 458 -22.24 11.86 -4.84
C GLY A 458 -21.04 11.53 -5.73
N ASP A 459 -20.84 12.35 -6.76
CA ASP A 459 -19.71 12.21 -7.67
C ASP A 459 -18.39 12.59 -6.98
N VAL A 460 -17.31 11.91 -7.32
CA VAL A 460 -15.96 12.21 -6.84
C VAL A 460 -15.07 12.51 -8.05
N HIS A 461 -14.45 13.68 -8.05
CA HIS A 461 -13.54 14.11 -9.10
C HIS A 461 -12.10 13.82 -8.66
N LEU A 462 -11.41 13.01 -9.45
CA LEU A 462 -10.00 12.70 -9.24
C LEU A 462 -9.12 13.73 -9.95
N ARG A 463 -8.02 14.12 -9.30
CA ARG A 463 -7.03 15.04 -9.89
C ARG A 463 -5.62 14.70 -9.42
N VAL A 464 -4.61 15.21 -10.11
CA VAL A 464 -3.22 15.26 -9.65
C VAL A 464 -2.92 16.68 -9.22
N ALA A 465 -2.74 16.92 -7.93
CA ALA A 465 -2.59 18.25 -7.35
C ALA A 465 -1.27 18.93 -7.73
N ASN A 466 -0.24 18.16 -8.04
CA ASN A 466 1.10 18.60 -8.39
C ASN A 466 1.53 18.10 -9.78
N ALA A 467 0.62 18.05 -10.74
CA ALA A 467 0.96 17.60 -12.09
C ALA A 467 2.11 18.44 -12.65
N PRO A 468 3.25 17.82 -13.01
CA PRO A 468 4.38 18.53 -13.60
C PRO A 468 4.07 18.96 -15.04
N GLU A 469 4.86 19.91 -15.54
CA GLU A 469 4.73 20.40 -16.91
C GLU A 469 4.84 19.25 -17.92
N GLY A 470 3.95 19.25 -18.92
CA GLY A 470 3.87 18.21 -19.95
C GLY A 470 3.16 16.92 -19.52
N LEU A 471 2.63 16.85 -18.28
CA LEU A 471 1.74 15.78 -17.85
C LEU A 471 0.30 16.30 -17.75
N HIS A 472 -0.59 15.70 -18.53
CA HIS A 472 -2.02 16.02 -18.55
C HIS A 472 -2.81 14.94 -17.85
N VAL A 473 -3.81 15.37 -17.07
CA VAL A 473 -4.74 14.48 -16.36
C VAL A 473 -6.08 14.60 -17.03
N GLU A 474 -6.59 13.49 -17.53
CA GLU A 474 -7.86 13.45 -18.28
C GLU A 474 -8.80 12.44 -17.64
N GLY A 475 -10.11 12.66 -17.71
CA GLY A 475 -11.11 11.83 -17.04
C GLY A 475 -11.08 11.98 -15.53
N GLY A 476 -11.39 10.90 -14.82
CA GLY A 476 -11.31 10.84 -13.37
C GLY A 476 -12.60 11.18 -12.62
N THR A 477 -13.74 11.24 -13.28
CA THR A 477 -15.03 11.32 -12.59
C THR A 477 -15.49 9.93 -12.15
N VAL A 478 -15.55 9.72 -10.85
CA VAL A 478 -16.14 8.51 -10.25
C VAL A 478 -17.58 8.84 -9.90
N VAL A 479 -18.49 8.39 -10.74
CA VAL A 479 -19.93 8.68 -10.63
C VAL A 479 -20.49 8.14 -9.31
N GLY A 480 -21.40 8.90 -8.71
CA GLY A 480 -22.06 8.57 -7.46
C GLY A 480 -22.88 7.28 -7.54
N LEU A 481 -23.19 6.72 -6.37
CA LEU A 481 -23.99 5.49 -6.28
C LEU A 481 -25.42 5.74 -6.75
N PRO A 482 -26.02 4.79 -7.47
CA PRO A 482 -27.43 4.86 -7.82
C PRO A 482 -28.31 4.73 -6.55
N PRO A 483 -29.54 5.29 -6.53
CA PRO A 483 -30.47 5.18 -5.42
C PRO A 483 -31.09 3.78 -5.36
N ILE A 484 -30.28 2.77 -5.03
CA ILE A 484 -30.73 1.38 -4.92
C ILE A 484 -30.77 0.96 -3.45
N THR A 485 -31.61 -0.05 -3.17
CA THR A 485 -31.74 -0.68 -1.86
C THR A 485 -30.37 -1.12 -1.31
N GLU A 486 -30.17 -0.96 -0.01
CA GLU A 486 -28.90 -1.20 0.73
C GLU A 486 -28.19 -2.52 0.40
N ALA A 487 -28.91 -3.56 -0.03
CA ALA A 487 -28.35 -4.87 -0.38
C ALA A 487 -27.36 -4.86 -1.56
N TYR A 488 -27.33 -3.80 -2.36
CA TYR A 488 -26.47 -3.67 -3.55
C TYR A 488 -25.46 -2.52 -3.45
N ARG A 489 -25.44 -1.78 -2.35
CA ARG A 489 -24.47 -0.71 -2.13
C ARG A 489 -23.08 -1.31 -1.85
N THR A 490 -22.23 -1.29 -2.85
CA THR A 490 -20.82 -1.49 -2.61
C THR A 490 -20.25 -0.17 -2.08
N ARG A 491 -19.59 -0.20 -0.93
CA ARG A 491 -18.90 0.99 -0.38
C ARG A 491 -17.83 1.50 -1.32
N ASN A 492 -17.38 0.69 -2.27
CA ASN A 492 -16.25 0.95 -3.13
C ASN A 492 -16.70 1.17 -4.57
N SER A 493 -16.31 2.30 -5.14
CA SER A 493 -16.57 2.63 -6.54
C SER A 493 -15.25 2.62 -7.32
N PRO A 494 -15.15 1.84 -8.40
CA PRO A 494 -13.98 1.86 -9.27
C PRO A 494 -13.94 3.18 -10.06
N GLY A 495 -12.73 3.69 -10.26
CA GLY A 495 -12.44 4.85 -11.08
C GLY A 495 -11.11 4.70 -11.80
N ILE A 496 -10.83 5.58 -12.73
CA ILE A 496 -9.59 5.61 -13.50
C ILE A 496 -9.16 7.05 -13.73
N LEU A 497 -7.86 7.31 -13.56
CA LEU A 497 -7.19 8.49 -14.08
C LEU A 497 -6.46 8.13 -15.37
N ILE A 498 -6.61 8.92 -16.40
CA ILE A 498 -5.79 8.84 -17.60
C ILE A 498 -4.70 9.89 -17.47
N LEU A 499 -3.45 9.43 -17.44
CA LEU A 499 -2.27 10.29 -17.48
C LEU A 499 -1.71 10.28 -18.89
N THR A 500 -1.63 11.45 -19.51
CA THR A 500 -1.11 11.65 -20.86
C THR A 500 0.14 12.52 -20.78
N ALA A 501 1.24 12.07 -21.37
CA ALA A 501 2.49 12.84 -21.42
C ALA A 501 2.72 13.45 -22.79
N ASP A 502 3.23 14.68 -22.83
CA ASP A 502 3.76 15.27 -24.06
C ASP A 502 4.99 14.48 -24.55
N ALA A 503 5.28 14.54 -25.84
CA ALA A 503 6.44 13.83 -26.42
C ALA A 503 7.78 14.24 -25.81
N GLY A 504 7.87 15.47 -25.29
CA GLY A 504 9.06 16.03 -24.64
C GLY A 504 9.00 16.05 -23.12
N ALA A 505 7.94 15.50 -22.50
CA ALA A 505 7.75 15.52 -21.05
C ALA A 505 8.90 14.80 -20.34
N ARG A 506 9.24 15.28 -19.13
CA ARG A 506 10.24 14.68 -18.24
C ARG A 506 9.65 14.55 -16.85
N LEU A 507 9.63 13.32 -16.34
CA LEU A 507 9.24 13.02 -14.97
C LEU A 507 10.44 12.38 -14.28
N ASP A 508 11.03 13.13 -13.37
CA ASP A 508 12.29 12.73 -12.73
C ASP A 508 12.10 11.80 -11.50
N GLY A 509 11.04 11.01 -11.50
CA GLY A 509 10.69 10.13 -10.39
C GLY A 509 9.93 10.85 -9.27
N ALA A 510 9.66 12.15 -9.42
CA ALA A 510 8.92 12.91 -8.42
C ALA A 510 7.53 12.29 -8.18
N PRO A 511 7.10 12.15 -6.91
CA PRO A 511 5.82 11.54 -6.61
C PRO A 511 4.67 12.46 -7.01
N LEU A 512 3.70 11.90 -7.72
CA LEU A 512 2.42 12.54 -8.01
C LEU A 512 1.51 12.47 -6.77
N VAL A 513 0.76 13.54 -6.53
CA VAL A 513 -0.23 13.62 -5.47
C VAL A 513 -1.61 13.49 -6.09
N VAL A 514 -2.19 12.31 -6.02
CA VAL A 514 -3.57 12.05 -6.46
C VAL A 514 -4.53 12.46 -5.36
N GLU A 515 -5.57 13.19 -5.71
CA GLU A 515 -6.63 13.63 -4.79
C GLU A 515 -8.01 13.31 -5.36
N GLY A 516 -8.93 12.97 -4.48
CA GLY A 516 -10.36 12.93 -4.77
C GLY A 516 -11.07 14.12 -4.13
N VAL A 517 -11.90 14.78 -4.91
CA VAL A 517 -12.70 15.94 -4.51
C VAL A 517 -14.17 15.57 -4.60
N ALA A 518 -14.87 15.65 -3.48
CA ALA A 518 -16.31 15.42 -3.36
C ALA A 518 -17.01 16.73 -2.96
N GLU A 519 -18.07 17.10 -3.65
CA GLU A 519 -18.85 18.30 -3.35
C GLU A 519 -20.03 17.96 -2.43
N LEU A 520 -20.10 18.63 -1.29
CA LEU A 520 -21.19 18.47 -0.34
C LEU A 520 -22.35 19.42 -0.65
N PRO A 521 -23.58 19.10 -0.23
CA PRO A 521 -24.69 20.06 -0.24
C PRO A 521 -24.28 21.35 0.46
N GLY A 522 -24.49 22.50 -0.19
CA GLY A 522 -24.07 23.80 0.34
C GLY A 522 -22.71 24.30 -0.16
N GLY A 523 -22.04 23.57 -1.07
CA GLY A 523 -20.84 24.02 -1.80
C GLY A 523 -19.53 23.83 -1.07
N SER A 524 -19.51 23.20 0.11
CA SER A 524 -18.27 22.76 0.75
C SER A 524 -17.71 21.52 0.09
N GLN A 525 -16.39 21.34 0.16
CA GLN A 525 -15.71 20.22 -0.49
C GLN A 525 -14.98 19.33 0.52
N ILE A 526 -15.04 18.03 0.29
CA ILE A 526 -14.14 17.06 0.89
C ILE A 526 -13.00 16.82 -0.09
N VAL A 527 -11.76 17.06 0.33
CA VAL A 527 -10.57 16.72 -0.45
C VAL A 527 -9.80 15.66 0.32
N ARG A 528 -9.54 14.54 -0.33
CA ARG A 528 -8.75 13.42 0.25
C ARG A 528 -7.63 13.02 -0.69
N ARG A 529 -6.42 13.01 -0.14
CA ARG A 529 -5.26 12.47 -0.84
C ARG A 529 -5.38 10.95 -0.93
N ALA A 530 -5.03 10.40 -2.09
CA ALA A 530 -5.08 8.97 -2.32
C ALA A 530 -4.03 8.23 -1.48
N ASP A 531 -4.44 7.10 -0.96
CA ASP A 531 -3.55 6.05 -0.45
C ASP A 531 -3.24 5.09 -1.61
N GLY A 532 -2.09 4.43 -1.56
CA GLY A 532 -1.72 3.39 -2.52
C GLY A 532 -1.31 2.11 -1.80
N PRO A 533 -0.96 1.07 -2.55
CA PRO A 533 -0.59 -0.22 -1.98
C PRO A 533 0.75 -0.17 -1.23
N GLY A 534 1.47 0.95 -1.27
CA GLY A 534 2.81 1.01 -0.73
C GLY A 534 3.75 0.04 -1.44
N MET A 535 4.51 -0.73 -0.67
CA MET A 535 5.32 -1.84 -1.20
C MET A 535 4.63 -3.18 -0.92
N MET A 536 4.38 -3.95 -1.97
CA MET A 536 3.93 -5.34 -1.88
C MET A 536 5.13 -6.28 -2.01
N VAL A 537 5.32 -7.15 -1.03
CA VAL A 537 6.42 -8.11 -1.02
C VAL A 537 6.25 -9.16 -2.12
N GLY A 538 7.30 -9.43 -2.86
CA GLY A 538 7.38 -10.50 -3.86
C GLY A 538 6.74 -10.20 -5.20
N VAL A 539 6.34 -8.97 -5.47
CA VAL A 539 6.04 -8.50 -6.82
C VAL A 539 7.36 -8.03 -7.44
N THR A 540 8.15 -8.95 -7.91
CA THR A 540 9.28 -8.65 -8.80
C THR A 540 8.70 -8.47 -10.18
N GLY A 541 8.71 -7.24 -10.65
CA GLY A 541 8.46 -6.83 -12.02
C GLY A 541 7.37 -7.60 -12.73
N ALA A 542 6.48 -6.90 -13.38
CA ALA A 542 5.65 -7.37 -14.43
C ALA A 542 5.06 -8.75 -14.25
N THR A 543 3.99 -8.77 -13.57
CA THR A 543 2.86 -9.59 -13.93
C THR A 543 3.19 -10.76 -14.83
N GLN A 544 3.52 -11.82 -14.28
CA GLN A 544 2.93 -13.01 -14.83
C GLN A 544 1.42 -12.91 -14.59
N GLN A 545 0.70 -12.98 -15.68
CA GLN A 545 -0.74 -13.01 -15.75
C GLN A 545 -1.39 -13.68 -14.53
N GLY A 546 -2.20 -12.92 -13.82
CA GLY A 546 -3.33 -13.43 -13.08
C GLY A 546 -3.09 -14.10 -11.74
N SER A 547 -1.86 -14.25 -11.28
CA SER A 547 -1.59 -14.68 -9.91
C SER A 547 -0.70 -13.68 -9.18
N VAL A 548 -1.23 -12.50 -8.92
CA VAL A 548 -0.78 -11.78 -7.73
C VAL A 548 -1.06 -12.73 -6.58
N ASP A 549 -0.01 -13.19 -5.89
CA ASP A 549 -0.19 -14.03 -4.71
C ASP A 549 -0.92 -13.17 -3.67
N ARG A 550 -2.19 -13.45 -3.57
CA ARG A 550 -3.25 -12.61 -2.98
C ARG A 550 -3.17 -12.48 -1.46
N GLN A 551 -2.18 -13.13 -0.85
CA GLN A 551 -2.00 -13.18 0.60
C GLN A 551 -0.79 -12.37 1.08
N ARG A 552 -0.20 -11.50 0.23
CA ARG A 552 1.03 -10.80 0.60
C ARG A 552 0.72 -9.51 1.36
N PRO A 553 1.14 -9.41 2.60
CA PRO A 553 0.94 -8.19 3.37
C PRO A 553 1.74 -7.04 2.77
N VAL A 554 1.15 -5.85 2.81
CA VAL A 554 1.84 -4.60 2.50
C VAL A 554 2.94 -4.39 3.53
N THR A 555 4.17 -4.29 3.07
CA THR A 555 5.35 -4.18 3.96
C THR A 555 5.65 -2.74 4.35
N ALA A 556 5.34 -1.78 3.48
CA ALA A 556 5.64 -0.37 3.68
C ALA A 556 4.43 0.49 3.27
N PRO A 557 3.33 0.48 4.06
CA PRO A 557 2.11 1.21 3.71
C PRO A 557 2.32 2.72 3.60
N TRP A 558 3.29 3.29 4.31
CA TRP A 558 3.63 4.71 4.23
C TRP A 558 4.10 5.17 2.85
N LEU A 559 4.57 4.27 1.99
CA LEU A 559 4.92 4.58 0.61
C LEU A 559 3.69 4.74 -0.29
N GLY A 560 2.53 4.31 0.16
CA GLY A 560 1.29 4.36 -0.61
C GLY A 560 0.75 5.78 -0.82
N MET A 561 1.15 6.75 -0.02
CA MET A 561 0.74 8.15 -0.21
C MET A 561 1.50 8.87 -1.33
N GLN A 562 2.40 8.18 -2.00
CA GLN A 562 3.21 8.70 -3.08
C GLN A 562 3.03 7.80 -4.31
N LEU A 563 2.76 8.41 -5.46
CA LEU A 563 2.71 7.72 -6.75
C LEU A 563 3.91 8.19 -7.59
N PRO A 564 5.10 7.57 -7.43
CA PRO A 564 6.26 7.92 -8.23
C PRO A 564 5.98 7.71 -9.71
N ALA A 565 6.42 8.68 -10.54
CA ALA A 565 6.13 8.67 -11.97
C ALA A 565 7.40 8.80 -12.81
N GLY A 566 7.48 8.02 -13.88
CA GLY A 566 8.54 8.09 -14.88
C GLY A 566 7.98 8.25 -16.28
N ILE A 567 8.81 8.66 -17.23
CA ILE A 567 8.51 8.68 -18.67
C ILE A 567 9.22 7.51 -19.33
N THR A 568 8.48 6.77 -20.18
CA THR A 568 9.04 5.69 -20.98
C THR A 568 9.18 6.09 -22.43
N LYS A 569 9.68 5.16 -23.23
CA LYS A 569 9.70 5.30 -24.70
C LYS A 569 8.28 5.61 -25.21
N PRO A 570 8.18 6.32 -26.33
CA PRO A 570 6.91 6.51 -27.00
C PRO A 570 6.23 5.16 -27.31
N PRO A 571 4.89 5.07 -27.27
CA PRO A 571 4.17 3.82 -27.51
C PRO A 571 4.41 3.34 -28.94
N SER A 572 4.32 2.03 -29.14
CA SER A 572 4.50 1.43 -30.48
C SER A 572 3.36 1.72 -31.45
N ALA A 573 2.22 2.15 -30.92
CA ALA A 573 1.07 2.63 -31.70
C ALA A 573 0.26 3.66 -30.90
N THR A 574 -0.61 4.38 -31.58
CA THR A 574 -1.67 5.18 -30.94
C THR A 574 -3.03 4.51 -31.17
N LEU A 575 -3.95 4.71 -30.24
CA LEU A 575 -5.32 4.19 -30.32
C LEU A 575 -6.29 5.38 -30.25
N GLU A 576 -6.96 5.64 -31.37
CA GLU A 576 -7.96 6.70 -31.48
C GLU A 576 -9.36 6.11 -31.41
N VAL A 577 -10.28 6.85 -30.79
CA VAL A 577 -11.69 6.49 -30.69
C VAL A 577 -12.56 7.65 -31.10
N ALA A 578 -13.52 7.37 -31.94
CA ALA A 578 -14.50 8.34 -32.40
C ALA A 578 -15.92 7.79 -32.21
N MET A 579 -16.79 8.65 -31.72
CA MET A 579 -18.21 8.41 -31.59
C MET A 579 -18.88 8.54 -32.97
N LEU A 580 -19.69 7.56 -33.39
CA LEU A 580 -20.31 7.54 -34.71
C LEU A 580 -21.69 8.18 -34.75
N GLU A 581 -22.39 8.28 -33.60
CA GLU A 581 -23.79 8.65 -33.59
C GLU A 581 -24.04 9.90 -32.73
N ARG A 582 -24.59 9.73 -31.55
CA ARG A 582 -24.98 10.82 -30.64
C ARG A 582 -24.14 10.84 -29.36
N LYS A 583 -24.08 12.00 -28.72
CA LYS A 583 -23.32 12.18 -27.48
C LYS A 583 -24.12 11.94 -26.20
N ARG A 584 -25.43 11.60 -26.28
CA ARG A 584 -26.31 11.42 -25.13
C ARG A 584 -27.05 10.10 -25.26
N MET A 585 -27.21 9.41 -24.12
CA MET A 585 -27.89 8.13 -24.02
C MET A 585 -29.01 8.21 -22.99
N GLU A 586 -30.07 7.44 -23.18
CA GLU A 586 -31.05 7.13 -22.14
C GLU A 586 -30.93 5.64 -21.77
N GLU A 587 -31.69 5.19 -20.76
CA GLU A 587 -31.75 3.79 -20.36
C GLU A 587 -32.08 2.87 -21.54
N GLY A 588 -31.27 1.83 -21.70
CA GLY A 588 -31.43 0.84 -22.79
C GLY A 588 -30.92 1.27 -24.15
N ASP A 589 -30.46 2.51 -24.29
CA ASP A 589 -29.85 3.00 -25.51
C ASP A 589 -28.55 2.27 -25.86
N GLN A 590 -28.26 2.25 -27.16
CA GLN A 590 -26.98 1.77 -27.69
C GLN A 590 -26.24 2.90 -28.37
N MET A 591 -24.91 2.91 -28.25
CA MET A 591 -24.05 3.88 -28.91
C MET A 591 -22.86 3.17 -29.54
N THR A 592 -22.60 3.50 -30.82
CA THR A 592 -21.52 2.89 -31.59
C THR A 592 -20.31 3.80 -31.66
N PHE A 593 -19.15 3.21 -31.45
CA PHE A 593 -17.85 3.86 -31.55
C PHE A 593 -17.02 3.18 -32.61
N ARG A 594 -16.16 3.96 -33.26
CA ARG A 594 -15.09 3.45 -34.13
C ARG A 594 -13.76 3.60 -33.39
N TRP A 595 -12.95 2.57 -33.43
CA TRP A 595 -11.57 2.62 -32.98
C TRP A 595 -10.63 2.43 -34.15
N LYS A 596 -9.41 3.04 -34.05
CA LYS A 596 -8.35 2.91 -35.05
C LYS A 596 -6.98 2.91 -34.37
N TRP A 597 -6.19 1.91 -34.72
CA TRP A 597 -4.76 1.85 -34.44
C TRP A 597 -3.98 2.63 -35.51
N THR A 598 -3.02 3.44 -35.06
CA THR A 598 -1.99 4.03 -35.93
C THR A 598 -0.65 3.48 -35.50
N PRO A 599 -0.09 2.48 -36.20
CA PRO A 599 1.18 1.87 -35.83
C PRO A 599 2.33 2.85 -36.06
N ARG A 600 3.35 2.75 -35.22
CA ARG A 600 4.63 3.41 -35.48
C ARG A 600 5.43 2.64 -36.52
N ASP A 601 5.45 1.30 -36.44
CA ASP A 601 5.97 0.40 -37.44
C ASP A 601 4.81 -0.16 -38.30
N PRO A 602 4.79 0.10 -39.62
CA PRO A 602 3.74 -0.39 -40.52
C PRO A 602 3.64 -1.93 -40.59
N ASN A 603 4.70 -2.65 -40.21
CA ASN A 603 4.72 -4.12 -40.23
C ASN A 603 4.25 -4.75 -38.92
N GLN A 604 3.89 -3.95 -37.93
CA GLN A 604 3.46 -4.46 -36.63
C GLN A 604 2.13 -5.22 -36.71
N MET A 605 2.07 -6.39 -36.03
CA MET A 605 0.83 -7.15 -35.89
C MET A 605 -0.08 -6.54 -34.83
N PHE A 606 -1.34 -6.37 -35.14
CA PHE A 606 -2.36 -5.81 -34.24
C PHE A 606 -3.29 -6.89 -33.68
N PRO A 607 -3.84 -6.67 -32.47
CA PRO A 607 -4.87 -7.55 -31.93
C PRO A 607 -6.15 -7.49 -32.78
N LYS A 608 -6.88 -8.59 -32.81
CA LYS A 608 -8.17 -8.69 -33.56
C LYS A 608 -9.29 -7.88 -32.92
N SER A 609 -9.12 -7.42 -31.70
CA SER A 609 -10.12 -6.67 -30.92
C SER A 609 -9.43 -5.74 -29.92
N VAL A 610 -10.16 -4.77 -29.44
CA VAL A 610 -9.79 -3.91 -28.32
C VAL A 610 -10.67 -4.22 -27.12
N ASN A 611 -10.15 -4.01 -25.92
CA ASN A 611 -10.97 -4.02 -24.71
C ASN A 611 -11.54 -2.61 -24.50
N ALA A 612 -12.80 -2.53 -24.12
CA ALA A 612 -13.41 -1.28 -23.73
C ALA A 612 -13.69 -1.32 -22.23
N ASP A 613 -13.12 -0.36 -21.52
CA ASP A 613 -13.28 -0.19 -20.08
C ASP A 613 -13.99 1.14 -19.82
N LEU A 614 -14.88 1.15 -18.83
CA LEU A 614 -15.65 2.33 -18.45
C LEU A 614 -15.24 2.84 -17.09
N VAL A 615 -14.98 4.13 -17.00
CA VAL A 615 -14.59 4.78 -15.76
C VAL A 615 -15.81 5.00 -14.88
N GLY A 616 -15.81 4.41 -13.70
CA GLY A 616 -16.85 4.62 -12.70
C GLY A 616 -18.24 4.07 -13.02
N ALA A 617 -18.37 3.27 -14.10
CA ALA A 617 -19.66 2.79 -14.57
C ALA A 617 -19.72 1.27 -14.64
N ALA A 618 -20.09 0.62 -13.55
CA ALA A 618 -20.27 -0.83 -13.50
C ALA A 618 -21.41 -1.32 -14.43
N ASP A 619 -22.33 -0.43 -14.80
CA ASP A 619 -23.60 -0.78 -15.45
C ASP A 619 -23.72 -0.31 -16.90
N ILE A 620 -22.73 0.35 -17.45
CA ILE A 620 -22.57 0.51 -18.89
C ILE A 620 -21.78 -0.69 -19.41
N ARG A 621 -22.27 -1.32 -20.48
CA ARG A 621 -21.69 -2.59 -20.98
C ARG A 621 -21.27 -2.46 -22.43
N VAL A 622 -20.13 -3.05 -22.75
CA VAL A 622 -19.78 -3.33 -24.14
C VAL A 622 -20.51 -4.61 -24.55
N ILE A 623 -21.37 -4.50 -25.55
CA ILE A 623 -22.19 -5.62 -26.04
C ILE A 623 -21.62 -6.24 -27.31
N ASP A 624 -20.83 -5.53 -28.08
CA ASP A 624 -20.19 -6.00 -29.31
C ASP A 624 -18.87 -5.24 -29.53
N ALA A 625 -17.82 -5.95 -29.94
CA ALA A 625 -16.55 -5.35 -30.34
C ALA A 625 -15.96 -6.14 -31.51
N LYS A 626 -15.84 -5.51 -32.70
CA LYS A 626 -15.41 -6.17 -33.93
C LYS A 626 -14.30 -5.38 -34.61
N ALA A 627 -13.30 -6.11 -35.14
CA ALA A 627 -12.37 -5.55 -36.12
C ALA A 627 -13.04 -5.40 -37.49
N ASP A 628 -12.63 -4.41 -38.25
CA ASP A 628 -13.03 -4.27 -39.64
C ASP A 628 -12.45 -5.45 -40.47
N PRO A 629 -13.28 -6.20 -41.23
CA PRO A 629 -12.78 -7.32 -42.05
C PRO A 629 -11.74 -6.91 -43.09
N LYS A 630 -11.76 -5.64 -43.51
CA LYS A 630 -10.88 -5.10 -44.56
C LYS A 630 -9.69 -4.33 -44.00
N ASP A 631 -9.80 -3.83 -42.77
CA ASP A 631 -8.75 -3.09 -42.11
C ASP A 631 -8.58 -3.57 -40.65
N ARG A 632 -7.62 -4.43 -40.42
CA ARG A 632 -7.31 -4.97 -39.07
C ARG A 632 -6.85 -3.94 -38.06
N THR A 633 -6.52 -2.74 -38.51
CA THR A 633 -6.13 -1.63 -37.64
C THR A 633 -7.32 -0.82 -37.16
N ALA A 634 -8.54 -1.11 -37.60
CA ALA A 634 -9.77 -0.42 -37.27
C ALA A 634 -10.89 -1.39 -36.89
N GLY A 635 -11.92 -0.85 -36.27
CA GLY A 635 -13.12 -1.59 -35.93
C GLY A 635 -14.16 -0.76 -35.23
N THR A 636 -15.17 -1.42 -34.72
CA THR A 636 -16.26 -0.81 -33.98
C THR A 636 -16.49 -1.52 -32.68
N PHE A 637 -17.04 -0.81 -31.69
CA PHE A 637 -17.64 -1.39 -30.50
C PHE A 637 -18.95 -0.69 -30.17
N ILE A 638 -19.85 -1.39 -29.51
CA ILE A 638 -21.15 -0.88 -29.10
C ILE A 638 -21.27 -0.97 -27.59
N ILE A 639 -21.70 0.12 -26.97
CA ILE A 639 -22.04 0.17 -25.54
C ILE A 639 -23.55 0.27 -25.38
N THR A 640 -24.06 -0.19 -24.22
CA THR A 640 -25.45 -0.02 -23.81
C THR A 640 -25.52 0.36 -22.33
N THR A 641 -26.52 1.16 -21.98
CA THR A 641 -26.88 1.47 -20.60
C THR A 641 -27.85 0.44 -20.03
N THR A 642 -27.96 0.39 -18.71
CA THR A 642 -28.91 -0.47 -17.99
C THR A 642 -29.76 0.36 -17.02
N LYS A 643 -30.77 -0.25 -16.42
CA LYS A 643 -31.59 0.38 -15.32
C LYS A 643 -30.78 0.86 -14.13
N LEU A 644 -29.58 0.36 -13.97
CA LEU A 644 -28.67 0.71 -12.87
C LEU A 644 -27.72 1.84 -13.27
N THR A 645 -27.69 2.24 -14.56
CA THR A 645 -26.84 3.32 -15.03
C THR A 645 -27.43 4.66 -14.60
N ARG A 646 -26.74 5.36 -13.72
CA ARG A 646 -27.17 6.67 -13.22
C ARG A 646 -27.05 7.72 -14.32
N PRO A 647 -28.01 8.66 -14.45
CA PRO A 647 -27.83 9.83 -15.27
C PRO A 647 -26.62 10.64 -14.79
N ALA A 648 -25.61 10.74 -15.62
CA ALA A 648 -24.34 11.43 -15.31
C ALA A 648 -23.47 11.55 -16.57
N LYS A 649 -22.34 12.24 -16.43
CA LYS A 649 -21.26 12.21 -17.41
C LYS A 649 -20.24 11.15 -17.03
N TYR A 650 -19.96 10.26 -17.95
CA TYR A 650 -18.99 9.18 -17.83
C TYR A 650 -17.83 9.40 -18.79
N ASP A 651 -16.65 9.07 -18.37
CA ASP A 651 -15.47 9.00 -19.23
C ASP A 651 -15.27 7.57 -19.69
N LEU A 652 -15.40 7.33 -20.99
CA LEU A 652 -15.11 6.07 -21.63
C LEU A 652 -13.69 6.08 -22.17
N TYR A 653 -12.94 5.03 -21.95
CA TYR A 653 -11.69 4.81 -22.66
C TYR A 653 -11.66 3.39 -23.19
N ILE A 654 -10.82 3.15 -24.17
CA ILE A 654 -10.51 1.79 -24.62
C ILE A 654 -9.03 1.52 -24.51
N SER A 655 -8.70 0.26 -24.30
CA SER A 655 -7.32 -0.22 -24.27
C SER A 655 -7.11 -1.36 -25.22
N GLY A 656 -5.90 -1.54 -25.68
CA GLY A 656 -5.51 -2.70 -26.46
C GLY A 656 -4.12 -3.19 -26.07
N ARG A 657 -3.93 -4.49 -26.18
CA ARG A 657 -2.65 -5.14 -25.88
C ARG A 657 -1.94 -5.45 -27.19
N LEU A 658 -0.71 -4.95 -27.30
CA LEU A 658 0.20 -5.27 -28.38
C LEU A 658 1.33 -6.13 -27.86
N THR A 659 1.86 -7.02 -28.69
CA THR A 659 3.09 -7.75 -28.40
C THR A 659 4.20 -7.14 -29.25
N VAL A 660 5.19 -6.55 -28.61
CA VAL A 660 6.37 -5.93 -29.23
C VAL A 660 7.60 -6.59 -28.63
N ASP A 661 8.49 -7.12 -29.46
CA ASP A 661 9.73 -7.79 -29.01
C ASP A 661 9.49 -8.84 -27.90
N ALA A 662 8.46 -9.68 -28.09
CA ALA A 662 8.00 -10.71 -27.14
C ALA A 662 7.48 -10.17 -25.78
N GLN A 663 7.25 -8.86 -25.66
CA GLN A 663 6.69 -8.23 -24.47
C GLN A 663 5.32 -7.64 -24.79
N GLN A 664 4.44 -7.62 -23.79
CA GLN A 664 3.11 -7.03 -23.94
C GLN A 664 3.14 -5.54 -23.58
N GLU A 665 2.61 -4.72 -24.46
CA GLU A 665 2.37 -3.29 -24.28
C GLU A 665 0.85 -3.03 -24.23
N ILE A 666 0.39 -2.26 -23.25
CA ILE A 666 -0.99 -1.76 -23.20
C ILE A 666 -1.00 -0.31 -23.68
N ILE A 667 -1.81 -0.05 -24.68
CA ILE A 667 -2.05 1.28 -25.22
C ILE A 667 -3.47 1.69 -24.89
N VAL A 668 -3.64 2.88 -24.38
CA VAL A 668 -4.90 3.44 -23.91
C VAL A 668 -5.27 4.63 -24.79
N SER A 669 -6.54 4.72 -25.17
CA SER A 669 -7.08 5.91 -25.87
C SER A 669 -7.21 7.09 -24.91
N ARG A 670 -7.39 8.30 -25.43
CA ARG A 670 -7.93 9.41 -24.66
C ARG A 670 -9.34 9.10 -24.18
N PRO A 671 -9.80 9.66 -23.05
CA PRO A 671 -11.16 9.48 -22.58
C PRO A 671 -12.18 10.14 -23.52
N ILE A 672 -13.34 9.49 -23.67
CA ILE A 672 -14.45 9.99 -24.46
C ILE A 672 -15.61 10.27 -23.51
N PRO A 673 -16.06 11.51 -23.37
CA PRO A 673 -17.18 11.81 -22.51
C PRO A 673 -18.50 11.26 -23.08
N VAL A 674 -19.20 10.45 -22.29
CA VAL A 674 -20.52 9.91 -22.58
C VAL A 674 -21.51 10.48 -21.57
N GLU A 675 -22.57 11.13 -22.03
CA GLU A 675 -23.62 11.68 -21.18
C GLU A 675 -24.84 10.74 -21.18
N VAL A 676 -25.21 10.26 -20.00
CA VAL A 676 -26.42 9.49 -19.78
C VAL A 676 -27.48 10.40 -19.17
N MET A 677 -28.66 10.44 -19.75
CA MET A 677 -29.78 11.30 -19.41
C MET A 677 -30.85 10.52 -18.65
N GLU A 678 -31.69 11.23 -17.89
CA GLU A 678 -32.93 10.65 -17.38
C GLU A 678 -33.89 10.31 -18.50
N VAL A 679 -34.63 9.20 -18.34
CA VAL A 679 -35.63 8.75 -19.31
C VAL A 679 -36.69 9.83 -19.52
N GLY A 680 -36.92 10.20 -20.76
CA GLY A 680 -37.91 11.21 -21.16
C GLY A 680 -37.41 12.67 -21.11
N SER A 681 -36.19 12.95 -20.67
CA SER A 681 -35.67 14.33 -20.64
C SER A 681 -35.35 14.89 -22.04
N ALA A 682 -35.15 14.04 -23.03
CA ALA A 682 -34.88 14.44 -24.41
C ALA A 682 -36.14 14.93 -25.15
N SER A 683 -37.33 14.48 -24.74
CA SER A 683 -38.60 14.88 -25.39
C SER A 683 -39.09 16.27 -24.98
N ALA A 684 -38.68 16.77 -23.79
CA ALA A 684 -39.17 18.06 -23.28
C ALA A 684 -38.57 19.32 -23.95
N LYS A 685 -37.51 19.17 -24.75
CA LYS A 685 -36.87 20.33 -25.44
C LYS A 685 -37.30 20.52 -26.88
N THR A 686 -38.08 19.61 -27.47
CA THR A 686 -38.61 19.77 -28.86
C THR A 686 -39.96 20.46 -28.93
N ASP A 687 -40.71 20.60 -27.81
CA ASP A 687 -42.04 21.25 -27.81
C ASP A 687 -42.08 22.72 -27.41
N SER A 688 -40.92 23.33 -27.06
CA SER A 688 -40.87 24.75 -26.70
C SER A 688 -40.57 25.72 -27.91
N ASN A 689 -40.58 25.19 -29.14
CA ASN A 689 -40.44 25.98 -30.35
C ASN A 689 -41.59 25.68 -31.37
N ARG A 690 -42.82 25.72 -30.88
CA ARG A 690 -44.01 25.90 -31.73
C ARG A 690 -44.79 27.16 -31.32
#